data_df0a0c0805f0d4b7f96c06f93cecac3d
#
_entry.id   df0a0c0805f0d4b7f96c06f93cecac3d
#
_cell.length_a   1.000
_cell.length_b   1.000
_cell.length_c   1.000
_cell.angle_alpha   90.00
_cell.angle_beta   90.00
_cell.angle_gamma   90.00
#
_symmetry.space_group_name_H-M   'P 1'
#
loop_
_entity.id
_entity.type
_entity.pdbx_description
1 polymer ?
#
loop_
_entity_poly.entity_id
_entity_poly.type
_entity_poly.pdbx_seq_one_letter_code
_entity_poly.pdbx_strand_id
1 'polypeptide(L)'
;LTARDLPDDVQRACDLIAQAKRQFLAPPPRVDTAEWAGRYRHIAKGPERGLWRNERTPYLVEPMRCASSHTLYERVVLWFATQLGKSEVLYNSVMQRIHTDPQDMMMVQPTLQDAQDHSAQRFLPTIMQTPAMHGKVAVRKSRDESTSWRSRSIQGGFTVFFAGANSAASLASKPLGFAVADEVDKWPADVDNEGPPLGLLEERMSNFSRRKLIIASTCNIKGQSIIESEYLQSDQRKYHVPCPHCGERQILEWGAKEEYGIKWLKTETGKARPETAVYICRHCGCAIDEHHKDGMLRDGIWIPDVPGAGLGKRAGFWLSKLYSPLGWKGWPALVEEWETAQEKQRTGDSAPLKKFLNSSLAETWEEKGTGADSKVLAARAEEYPLGIVPRGGLMLTMGVDTQPDRLEARVWAFGRGEESWLVARHILYGDPNLDENTEGSPWTRLTEIRRTPLQHASGAQMLIEATCVDTGGHNTHAVYAYCRAHAHAHVLAIKGASKANGPVIGRPSLVDVNWRGASVKHGVKLWPIGTDTAKHLLYGRMRITKAGPGYIHVPKVLVETDEFEQMTAARLKPVVVQGKPSMRWITPQGHREEGGDCMVYAYAAACHLGIQTYREPGWDRRAQRYQPEVDLFSQPPATTVNQASISDATRKPAAQPTEKSRNNSPRNDEGWSFDRRD
;
A
#
# COMPACT_ATOMS: atom_id res chain seq x y z
N LEU A 1 34.39 -65.55 26.55
CA LEU A 1 33.22 -65.74 25.70
C LEU A 1 33.27 -64.66 24.63
N THR A 2 33.53 -65.01 23.38
CA THR A 2 33.45 -64.11 22.26
C THR A 2 31.98 -63.97 21.87
N ALA A 3 31.59 -62.85 21.22
CA ALA A 3 30.19 -62.55 20.84
C ALA A 3 29.58 -63.65 19.89
N ARG A 4 30.34 -64.66 19.50
CA ARG A 4 29.91 -65.77 18.66
C ARG A 4 29.37 -67.01 19.39
N ASP A 5 29.48 -67.01 20.74
CA ASP A 5 29.12 -68.19 21.58
C ASP A 5 27.82 -67.98 22.36
N LEU A 6 27.02 -66.90 22.00
CA LEU A 6 25.75 -66.62 22.67
C LEU A 6 24.60 -67.38 21.99
N PRO A 7 23.62 -67.90 22.75
CA PRO A 7 22.39 -68.48 22.17
C PRO A 7 21.70 -67.48 21.24
N ASP A 8 21.03 -67.95 20.17
CA ASP A 8 20.41 -67.11 19.10
C ASP A 8 19.41 -66.08 19.64
N ASP A 9 18.67 -66.39 20.66
CA ASP A 9 17.74 -65.50 21.34
C ASP A 9 18.45 -64.32 22.07
N VAL A 10 19.59 -64.63 22.72
CA VAL A 10 20.45 -63.67 23.40
C VAL A 10 21.13 -62.77 22.37
N GLN A 11 21.60 -63.36 21.26
CA GLN A 11 22.17 -62.58 20.15
C GLN A 11 21.14 -61.63 19.56
N ARG A 12 19.91 -62.07 19.27
CA ARG A 12 18.81 -61.21 18.81
C ARG A 12 18.50 -60.10 19.81
N ALA A 13 18.46 -60.40 21.11
CA ALA A 13 18.24 -59.39 22.14
C ALA A 13 19.38 -58.34 22.17
N CYS A 14 20.64 -58.79 22.04
CA CYS A 14 21.80 -57.90 21.95
C CYS A 14 21.74 -57.01 20.69
N ASP A 15 21.35 -57.59 19.54
CA ASP A 15 21.20 -56.83 18.32
C ASP A 15 20.07 -55.79 18.37
N LEU A 16 18.92 -56.15 18.96
CA LEU A 16 17.83 -55.22 19.25
C LEU A 16 18.26 -54.10 20.20
N ILE A 17 18.98 -54.41 21.25
CA ILE A 17 19.51 -53.40 22.19
C ILE A 17 20.56 -52.53 21.50
N ALA A 18 21.45 -53.12 20.69
CA ALA A 18 22.43 -52.37 19.92
C ALA A 18 21.77 -51.47 18.85
N GLN A 19 20.69 -51.94 18.21
CA GLN A 19 19.90 -51.18 17.26
C GLN A 19 19.16 -50.03 17.99
N ALA A 20 18.53 -50.31 19.13
CA ALA A 20 17.88 -49.30 19.97
C ALA A 20 18.90 -48.27 20.46
N LYS A 21 20.06 -48.67 20.94
CA LYS A 21 21.15 -47.75 21.34
C LYS A 21 21.60 -46.88 20.17
N ARG A 22 21.82 -47.46 18.96
CA ARG A 22 22.17 -46.69 17.77
C ARG A 22 21.06 -45.69 17.38
N GLN A 23 19.82 -46.10 17.52
CA GLN A 23 18.67 -45.23 17.19
C GLN A 23 18.42 -44.10 18.19
N PHE A 24 18.60 -44.38 19.49
CA PHE A 24 18.26 -43.45 20.56
C PHE A 24 19.45 -42.67 21.16
N LEU A 25 20.68 -43.21 21.04
CA LEU A 25 21.90 -42.60 21.56
C LEU A 25 22.78 -41.98 20.49
N ALA A 26 22.49 -42.21 19.18
CA ALA A 26 23.20 -41.52 18.12
C ALA A 26 22.94 -40.01 18.25
N PRO A 27 24.00 -39.21 18.23
CA PRO A 27 23.78 -37.74 18.18
C PRO A 27 22.92 -37.37 16.98
N PRO A 28 22.00 -36.42 17.11
CA PRO A 28 21.18 -35.98 16.00
C PRO A 28 22.06 -35.55 14.79
N PRO A 29 21.64 -35.85 13.56
CA PRO A 29 22.44 -35.56 12.39
C PRO A 29 22.73 -34.05 12.27
N ARG A 30 24.00 -33.70 12.05
CA ARG A 30 24.39 -32.30 11.82
C ARG A 30 24.08 -31.91 10.37
N VAL A 31 22.79 -31.71 10.08
CA VAL A 31 22.30 -31.23 8.77
C VAL A 31 21.91 -29.76 8.86
N ASP A 32 22.25 -28.99 7.85
CA ASP A 32 21.77 -27.61 7.75
C ASP A 32 20.26 -27.57 7.45
N THR A 33 19.64 -26.40 7.61
CA THR A 33 18.19 -26.26 7.43
C THR A 33 17.75 -26.53 5.98
N ALA A 34 18.56 -26.18 4.99
CA ALA A 34 18.24 -26.44 3.57
C ALA A 34 18.34 -27.93 3.24
N GLU A 35 19.37 -28.61 3.72
CA GLU A 35 19.55 -30.06 3.59
C GLU A 35 18.44 -30.81 4.33
N TRP A 36 18.11 -30.38 5.54
CA TRP A 36 17.01 -30.94 6.32
C TRP A 36 15.68 -30.80 5.57
N ALA A 37 15.40 -29.60 5.01
CA ALA A 37 14.18 -29.35 4.25
C ALA A 37 14.07 -30.26 3.03
N GLY A 38 15.14 -30.38 2.24
CA GLY A 38 15.18 -31.25 1.06
C GLY A 38 14.98 -32.74 1.37
N ARG A 39 15.43 -33.20 2.57
CA ARG A 39 15.29 -34.60 2.99
C ARG A 39 13.94 -34.94 3.61
N TYR A 40 13.35 -34.04 4.38
CA TYR A 40 12.28 -34.39 5.32
C TYR A 40 11.01 -33.57 5.17
N ARG A 41 11.10 -32.34 4.64
CA ARG A 41 9.99 -31.39 4.65
C ARG A 41 8.94 -31.74 3.62
N HIS A 42 7.68 -31.83 4.05
CA HIS A 42 6.52 -31.93 3.17
C HIS A 42 5.67 -30.65 3.27
N ILE A 43 5.36 -30.06 2.12
CA ILE A 43 4.46 -28.90 2.01
C ILE A 43 3.02 -29.39 2.05
N ALA A 44 2.26 -28.90 3.05
CA ALA A 44 0.91 -29.36 3.33
C ALA A 44 -0.13 -28.88 2.30
N LYS A 45 -0.01 -27.62 1.87
CA LYS A 45 -1.02 -26.90 1.08
C LYS A 45 -0.36 -26.03 0.03
N GLY A 46 -1.11 -25.70 -1.03
CA GLY A 46 -0.66 -24.81 -2.08
C GLY A 46 -0.24 -25.51 -3.37
N PRO A 47 0.22 -24.73 -4.37
CA PRO A 47 0.57 -25.27 -5.69
C PRO A 47 1.82 -26.16 -5.68
N GLU A 48 2.72 -25.98 -4.73
CA GLU A 48 3.96 -26.76 -4.58
C GLU A 48 3.81 -27.89 -3.53
N ARG A 49 2.59 -28.44 -3.36
CA ARG A 49 2.30 -29.52 -2.41
C ARG A 49 3.19 -30.76 -2.66
N GLY A 50 3.73 -31.33 -1.59
CA GLY A 50 4.58 -32.53 -1.66
C GLY A 50 5.92 -32.32 -0.97
N LEU A 51 6.93 -33.12 -1.35
CA LEU A 51 8.27 -32.99 -0.81
C LEU A 51 8.89 -31.63 -1.21
N TRP A 52 9.54 -30.99 -0.28
CA TRP A 52 10.29 -29.76 -0.53
C TRP A 52 11.42 -29.97 -1.51
N ARG A 53 11.59 -29.04 -2.45
CA ARG A 53 12.63 -29.06 -3.46
C ARG A 53 13.41 -27.76 -3.45
N ASN A 54 14.67 -27.82 -3.04
CA ASN A 54 15.55 -26.64 -3.00
C ASN A 54 15.78 -26.03 -4.40
N GLU A 55 15.71 -26.86 -5.43
CA GLU A 55 15.90 -26.44 -6.83
C GLU A 55 14.78 -25.54 -7.33
N ARG A 56 13.58 -25.62 -6.72
CA ARG A 56 12.43 -24.79 -7.08
C ARG A 56 12.60 -23.34 -6.64
N THR A 57 13.27 -23.13 -5.50
CA THR A 57 13.53 -21.81 -4.92
C THR A 57 14.98 -21.73 -4.43
N PRO A 58 15.98 -21.79 -5.34
CA PRO A 58 17.39 -21.92 -4.97
C PRO A 58 17.89 -20.74 -4.14
N TYR A 59 17.30 -19.57 -4.29
CA TYR A 59 17.60 -18.38 -3.48
C TYR A 59 17.25 -18.54 -1.98
N LEU A 60 16.46 -19.54 -1.57
CA LEU A 60 16.15 -19.83 -0.16
C LEU A 60 17.20 -20.71 0.52
N VAL A 61 18.08 -21.35 -0.24
CA VAL A 61 19.06 -22.31 0.28
C VAL A 61 20.03 -21.65 1.26
N GLU A 62 20.65 -20.54 0.85
CA GLU A 62 21.62 -19.86 1.71
C GLU A 62 20.99 -19.18 2.94
N PRO A 63 19.84 -18.48 2.84
CA PRO A 63 19.08 -18.03 4.00
C PRO A 63 18.80 -19.15 5.01
N MET A 64 18.37 -20.34 4.54
CA MET A 64 18.15 -21.50 5.40
C MET A 64 19.45 -22.03 6.03
N ARG A 65 20.56 -22.05 5.29
CA ARG A 65 21.87 -22.41 5.83
C ARG A 65 22.30 -21.45 6.94
N CYS A 66 22.19 -20.14 6.73
CA CYS A 66 22.49 -19.14 7.75
C CYS A 66 21.59 -19.27 8.99
N ALA A 67 20.35 -19.69 8.83
CA ALA A 67 19.37 -19.92 9.89
C ALA A 67 19.66 -21.19 10.73
N SER A 68 20.54 -22.09 10.25
CA SER A 68 20.85 -23.35 10.91
C SER A 68 21.49 -23.18 12.29
N SER A 69 21.25 -24.14 13.19
CA SER A 69 21.68 -24.07 14.59
C SER A 69 23.20 -24.04 14.79
N HIS A 70 23.95 -24.58 13.84
CA HIS A 70 25.41 -24.72 13.92
C HIS A 70 26.19 -23.55 13.32
N THR A 71 25.51 -22.54 12.73
CA THR A 71 26.18 -21.36 12.18
C THR A 71 26.36 -20.26 13.21
N LEU A 72 27.35 -19.38 12.98
CA LEU A 72 27.68 -18.27 13.89
C LEU A 72 26.73 -17.08 13.79
N TYR A 73 25.82 -17.06 12.81
CA TYR A 73 24.87 -15.98 12.66
C TYR A 73 23.87 -15.98 13.82
N GLU A 74 23.82 -14.90 14.56
CA GLU A 74 22.84 -14.67 15.63
C GLU A 74 21.55 -14.09 15.07
N ARG A 75 21.62 -13.36 13.92
CA ARG A 75 20.48 -12.73 13.28
C ARG A 75 20.47 -13.01 11.78
N VAL A 76 19.29 -13.40 11.27
CA VAL A 76 19.02 -13.61 9.84
C VAL A 76 17.83 -12.75 9.45
N VAL A 77 18.03 -11.83 8.49
CA VAL A 77 17.04 -10.86 8.07
C VAL A 77 16.57 -11.16 6.64
N LEU A 78 15.27 -11.34 6.45
CA LEU A 78 14.65 -11.68 5.17
C LEU A 78 13.77 -10.52 4.68
N TRP A 79 14.34 -9.56 4.00
CA TRP A 79 13.63 -8.47 3.33
C TRP A 79 13.23 -8.90 1.93
N PHE A 80 12.13 -9.62 1.81
CA PHE A 80 11.65 -10.15 0.53
C PHE A 80 10.29 -9.56 0.16
N ALA A 81 10.03 -9.46 -1.12
CA ALA A 81 8.70 -9.25 -1.65
C ALA A 81 7.71 -10.34 -1.18
N THR A 82 6.42 -10.12 -1.40
CA THR A 82 5.38 -11.08 -1.00
C THR A 82 5.48 -12.38 -1.83
N GLN A 83 5.13 -13.53 -1.21
CA GLN A 83 5.02 -14.84 -1.87
C GLN A 83 6.34 -15.36 -2.47
N LEU A 84 7.48 -15.09 -1.83
CA LEU A 84 8.80 -15.62 -2.21
C LEU A 84 9.37 -16.64 -1.20
N GLY A 85 8.54 -17.19 -0.33
CA GLY A 85 8.93 -18.26 0.57
C GLY A 85 9.51 -17.83 1.92
N LYS A 86 9.39 -16.55 2.35
CA LYS A 86 9.82 -16.09 3.68
C LYS A 86 9.37 -17.02 4.80
N SER A 87 8.07 -17.22 4.92
CA SER A 87 7.48 -18.04 5.98
C SER A 87 7.92 -19.51 5.90
N GLU A 88 8.25 -20.03 4.70
CA GLU A 88 8.78 -21.39 4.56
C GLU A 88 10.20 -21.51 5.15
N VAL A 89 11.04 -20.48 5.00
CA VAL A 89 12.35 -20.44 5.71
C VAL A 89 12.13 -20.49 7.22
N LEU A 90 11.16 -19.74 7.75
CA LEU A 90 10.82 -19.76 9.19
C LEU A 90 10.38 -21.15 9.62
N TYR A 91 9.45 -21.79 8.91
CA TYR A 91 8.98 -23.14 9.24
C TYR A 91 10.09 -24.18 9.16
N ASN A 92 10.88 -24.16 8.08
CA ASN A 92 11.97 -25.10 7.90
C ASN A 92 13.00 -24.99 9.03
N SER A 93 13.31 -23.77 9.49
CA SER A 93 14.23 -23.50 10.58
C SER A 93 13.68 -23.98 11.93
N VAL A 94 12.39 -23.72 12.21
CA VAL A 94 11.73 -24.22 13.44
C VAL A 94 11.69 -25.75 13.45
N MET A 95 11.29 -26.38 12.34
CA MET A 95 11.18 -27.84 12.28
C MET A 95 12.54 -28.55 12.31
N GLN A 96 13.56 -27.99 11.65
CA GLN A 96 14.91 -28.50 11.74
C GLN A 96 15.37 -28.50 13.20
N ARG A 97 15.14 -27.40 13.96
CA ARG A 97 15.50 -27.33 15.37
C ARG A 97 14.72 -28.31 16.23
N ILE A 98 13.40 -28.44 16.05
CA ILE A 98 12.62 -29.44 16.77
C ILE A 98 13.20 -30.85 16.57
N HIS A 99 13.68 -31.14 15.36
CA HIS A 99 14.20 -32.46 15.01
C HIS A 99 15.62 -32.73 15.52
N THR A 100 16.51 -31.72 15.43
CA THR A 100 17.97 -31.95 15.60
C THR A 100 18.58 -31.23 16.79
N ASP A 101 17.97 -30.14 17.28
CA ASP A 101 18.50 -29.30 18.36
C ASP A 101 17.33 -28.67 19.14
N PRO A 102 16.48 -29.49 19.79
CA PRO A 102 15.28 -29.01 20.47
C PRO A 102 15.62 -28.09 21.66
N GLN A 103 14.90 -26.97 21.72
CA GLN A 103 15.01 -25.95 22.77
C GLN A 103 13.69 -25.16 22.84
N ASP A 104 13.52 -24.34 23.89
CA ASP A 104 12.42 -23.42 23.95
C ASP A 104 12.56 -22.37 22.85
N MET A 105 11.50 -22.19 22.08
CA MET A 105 11.48 -21.31 20.93
C MET A 105 10.17 -20.55 20.79
N MET A 106 10.19 -19.39 20.12
CA MET A 106 9.00 -18.57 19.94
C MET A 106 8.79 -18.20 18.46
N MET A 107 7.53 -18.28 18.03
CA MET A 107 7.05 -17.74 16.75
C MET A 107 6.18 -16.51 17.01
N VAL A 108 6.63 -15.35 16.56
CA VAL A 108 5.93 -14.06 16.79
C VAL A 108 5.27 -13.59 15.51
N GLN A 109 3.98 -13.28 15.60
CA GLN A 109 3.15 -12.72 14.55
C GLN A 109 2.71 -11.29 14.91
N PRO A 110 2.19 -10.48 13.99
CA PRO A 110 1.77 -9.11 14.29
C PRO A 110 0.74 -9.00 15.41
N THR A 111 -0.22 -9.91 15.46
CA THR A 111 -1.28 -9.92 16.48
C THR A 111 -1.43 -11.30 17.12
N LEU A 112 -2.06 -11.35 18.30
CA LEU A 112 -2.43 -12.61 18.95
C LEU A 112 -3.37 -13.47 18.09
N GLN A 113 -4.27 -12.86 17.33
CA GLN A 113 -5.16 -13.58 16.42
C GLN A 113 -4.37 -14.22 15.28
N ASP A 114 -3.42 -13.47 14.68
CA ASP A 114 -2.53 -14.02 13.63
C ASP A 114 -1.70 -15.18 14.19
N ALA A 115 -1.21 -15.09 15.42
CA ALA A 115 -0.47 -16.16 16.09
C ALA A 115 -1.31 -17.43 16.28
N GLN A 116 -2.58 -17.27 16.68
CA GLN A 116 -3.53 -18.36 16.79
C GLN A 116 -3.78 -19.06 15.46
N ASP A 117 -4.08 -18.29 14.43
CA ASP A 117 -4.34 -18.80 13.07
C ASP A 117 -3.09 -19.49 12.51
N HIS A 118 -1.92 -18.92 12.75
CA HIS A 118 -0.64 -19.51 12.35
C HIS A 118 -0.39 -20.86 13.04
N SER A 119 -0.58 -20.94 14.35
CA SER A 119 -0.41 -22.18 15.13
C SER A 119 -1.37 -23.29 14.67
N ALA A 120 -2.65 -22.95 14.44
CA ALA A 120 -3.70 -23.93 14.16
C ALA A 120 -3.78 -24.32 12.68
N GLN A 121 -3.70 -23.32 11.78
CA GLN A 121 -4.04 -23.53 10.34
C GLN A 121 -2.81 -23.76 9.45
N ARG A 122 -1.60 -23.38 9.91
CA ARG A 122 -0.37 -23.52 9.15
C ARG A 122 0.64 -24.43 9.82
N PHE A 123 1.07 -24.12 11.06
CA PHE A 123 2.11 -24.87 11.73
C PHE A 123 1.70 -26.33 11.98
N LEU A 124 0.59 -26.58 12.63
CA LEU A 124 0.15 -27.95 12.96
C LEU A 124 -0.08 -28.83 11.72
N PRO A 125 -0.79 -28.39 10.67
CA PRO A 125 -0.91 -29.21 9.45
C PRO A 125 0.43 -29.52 8.80
N THR A 126 1.38 -28.59 8.84
CA THR A 126 2.74 -28.76 8.31
C THR A 126 3.51 -29.83 9.08
N ILE A 127 3.44 -29.82 10.41
CA ILE A 127 4.03 -30.84 11.28
C ILE A 127 3.42 -32.22 10.99
N MET A 128 2.09 -32.30 10.90
CA MET A 128 1.38 -33.56 10.67
C MET A 128 1.68 -34.18 9.30
N GLN A 129 1.97 -33.37 8.28
CA GLN A 129 2.30 -33.87 6.95
C GLN A 129 3.79 -34.19 6.73
N THR A 130 4.65 -33.80 7.67
CA THR A 130 6.08 -34.09 7.60
C THR A 130 6.40 -35.34 8.45
N PRO A 131 6.66 -36.52 7.84
CA PRO A 131 6.82 -37.77 8.58
C PRO A 131 7.91 -37.72 9.66
N ALA A 132 9.02 -37.02 9.38
CA ALA A 132 10.11 -36.83 10.35
C ALA A 132 9.72 -36.08 11.64
N MET A 133 8.56 -35.42 11.63
CA MET A 133 8.04 -34.67 12.78
C MET A 133 7.02 -35.46 13.60
N HIS A 134 6.62 -36.65 13.14
CA HIS A 134 5.65 -37.46 13.86
C HIS A 134 6.17 -37.84 15.24
N GLY A 135 5.34 -37.65 16.27
CA GLY A 135 5.70 -37.90 17.67
C GLY A 135 6.64 -36.87 18.31
N LYS A 136 7.18 -35.91 17.55
CA LYS A 136 8.10 -34.89 18.09
C LYS A 136 7.38 -33.63 18.59
N VAL A 137 6.15 -33.41 18.18
CA VAL A 137 5.30 -32.29 18.62
C VAL A 137 4.01 -32.88 19.18
N ALA A 138 3.63 -32.46 20.38
CA ALA A 138 2.40 -32.90 21.01
C ALA A 138 1.18 -32.39 20.24
N VAL A 139 0.32 -33.32 19.85
CA VAL A 139 -0.98 -33.02 19.25
C VAL A 139 -2.03 -33.15 20.35
N ARG A 140 -2.81 -32.08 20.57
CA ARG A 140 -3.81 -32.00 21.63
C ARG A 140 -4.79 -33.18 21.57
N LYS A 141 -4.82 -34.01 22.61
CA LYS A 141 -5.93 -34.92 22.88
C LYS A 141 -6.97 -34.13 23.66
N SER A 142 -8.25 -34.38 23.48
CA SER A 142 -9.38 -33.54 23.92
C SER A 142 -9.44 -33.20 25.43
N ARG A 143 -8.59 -33.79 26.29
CA ARG A 143 -8.52 -33.59 27.74
C ARG A 143 -7.13 -33.11 28.26
N ASP A 144 -6.21 -32.72 27.36
CA ASP A 144 -4.86 -32.31 27.72
C ASP A 144 -4.77 -30.79 27.77
N GLU A 145 -4.65 -30.21 28.97
CA GLU A 145 -4.51 -28.77 29.20
C GLU A 145 -3.08 -28.27 28.93
N SER A 146 -2.09 -29.18 28.83
CA SER A 146 -0.67 -28.82 28.66
C SER A 146 -0.36 -28.30 27.26
N THR A 147 -1.23 -28.55 26.29
CA THR A 147 -1.04 -28.15 24.88
C THR A 147 -2.17 -27.24 24.41
N SER A 148 -1.85 -25.98 24.19
CA SER A 148 -2.77 -24.95 23.66
C SER A 148 -2.29 -24.46 22.30
N TRP A 149 -3.07 -23.55 21.65
CA TRP A 149 -2.58 -22.88 20.46
C TRP A 149 -1.40 -21.93 20.76
N ARG A 150 -1.28 -21.44 22.02
CA ARG A 150 -0.21 -20.54 22.48
C ARG A 150 1.10 -21.27 22.75
N SER A 151 1.03 -22.57 23.06
CA SER A 151 2.20 -23.36 23.43
C SER A 151 2.03 -24.80 22.99
N ARG A 152 3.05 -25.36 22.36
CA ARG A 152 3.09 -26.76 21.94
C ARG A 152 4.34 -27.41 22.49
N SER A 153 4.15 -28.42 23.32
CA SER A 153 5.26 -29.22 23.84
C SER A 153 5.93 -30.00 22.69
N ILE A 154 7.24 -30.05 22.72
CA ILE A 154 8.06 -30.79 21.77
C ILE A 154 8.95 -31.80 22.50
N GLN A 155 9.58 -32.67 21.71
CA GLN A 155 10.51 -33.68 22.22
C GLN A 155 11.57 -33.07 23.15
N GLY A 156 11.91 -33.75 24.23
CA GLY A 156 12.91 -33.29 25.22
C GLY A 156 12.36 -32.38 26.31
N GLY A 157 11.04 -32.18 26.39
CA GLY A 157 10.41 -31.32 27.41
C GLY A 157 10.43 -29.83 27.09
N PHE A 158 10.82 -29.44 25.89
CA PHE A 158 10.82 -28.05 25.40
C PHE A 158 9.47 -27.63 24.79
N THR A 159 9.34 -26.36 24.50
CA THR A 159 8.06 -25.78 24.01
C THR A 159 8.28 -24.82 22.85
N VAL A 160 7.40 -24.88 21.87
CA VAL A 160 7.21 -23.83 20.86
C VAL A 160 6.08 -22.92 21.30
N PHE A 161 6.41 -21.65 21.56
CA PHE A 161 5.46 -20.60 21.92
C PHE A 161 4.99 -19.84 20.70
N PHE A 162 3.72 -19.40 20.69
CA PHE A 162 3.13 -18.53 19.68
C PHE A 162 2.68 -17.23 20.34
N ALA A 163 3.23 -16.11 19.89
CA ALA A 163 3.03 -14.80 20.49
C ALA A 163 2.58 -13.77 19.46
N GLY A 164 1.82 -12.77 19.89
CA GLY A 164 1.52 -11.56 19.13
C GLY A 164 2.42 -10.41 19.55
N ALA A 165 2.98 -9.68 18.59
CA ALA A 165 3.80 -8.50 18.86
C ALA A 165 3.02 -7.35 19.51
N ASN A 166 1.68 -7.42 19.51
CA ASN A 166 0.79 -6.45 20.15
C ASN A 166 0.47 -6.77 21.63
N SER A 167 1.26 -7.65 22.29
CA SER A 167 1.07 -8.02 23.69
C SER A 167 2.41 -8.18 24.38
N ALA A 168 2.81 -7.24 25.23
CA ALA A 168 4.04 -7.30 26.01
C ALA A 168 4.10 -8.57 26.88
N ALA A 169 3.00 -8.91 27.55
CA ALA A 169 2.91 -10.10 28.39
C ALA A 169 3.20 -11.41 27.62
N SER A 170 2.87 -11.48 26.31
CA SER A 170 3.15 -12.66 25.51
C SER A 170 4.62 -12.77 25.11
N LEU A 171 5.34 -11.65 25.03
CA LEU A 171 6.77 -11.57 24.70
C LEU A 171 7.67 -11.71 25.92
N ALA A 172 7.21 -11.26 27.09
CA ALA A 172 8.05 -11.04 28.27
C ALA A 172 8.31 -12.28 29.16
N SER A 173 7.60 -13.40 28.97
CA SER A 173 7.48 -14.41 30.04
C SER A 173 8.44 -15.59 29.97
N LYS A 174 9.26 -15.75 28.91
CA LYS A 174 10.04 -16.99 28.70
C LYS A 174 11.46 -16.73 28.22
N PRO A 175 12.49 -17.37 28.79
CA PRO A 175 13.85 -17.37 28.23
C PRO A 175 13.88 -18.22 26.98
N LEU A 176 14.52 -17.72 25.89
CA LEU A 176 14.47 -18.31 24.56
C LEU A 176 15.86 -18.40 23.93
N GLY A 177 16.23 -19.57 23.41
CA GLY A 177 17.43 -19.72 22.59
C GLY A 177 17.18 -19.45 21.09
N PHE A 178 15.93 -19.56 20.64
CA PHE A 178 15.56 -19.37 19.24
C PHE A 178 14.21 -18.67 19.08
N ALA A 179 14.15 -17.69 18.17
CA ALA A 179 12.90 -17.02 17.84
C ALA A 179 12.80 -16.72 16.34
N VAL A 180 11.56 -16.66 15.86
CA VAL A 180 11.22 -16.18 14.51
C VAL A 180 10.19 -15.07 14.61
N ALA A 181 10.46 -13.96 13.93
CA ALA A 181 9.66 -12.75 13.90
C ALA A 181 9.14 -12.53 12.48
N ASP A 182 7.85 -12.75 12.26
CA ASP A 182 7.23 -12.64 10.93
C ASP A 182 6.46 -11.32 10.78
N GLU A 183 6.53 -10.73 9.58
CA GLU A 183 5.88 -9.48 9.20
C GLU A 183 6.12 -8.30 10.16
N VAL A 184 7.40 -8.08 10.55
CA VAL A 184 7.79 -7.09 11.58
C VAL A 184 7.39 -5.65 11.23
N ASP A 185 7.27 -5.29 9.96
CA ASP A 185 6.80 -3.96 9.54
C ASP A 185 5.30 -3.71 9.85
N LYS A 186 4.57 -4.74 10.26
CA LYS A 186 3.20 -4.62 10.77
C LYS A 186 3.13 -4.56 12.30
N TRP A 187 4.26 -4.69 12.98
CA TRP A 187 4.32 -4.64 14.44
C TRP A 187 4.11 -3.21 14.96
N PRO A 188 3.59 -3.04 16.17
CA PRO A 188 3.54 -1.73 16.81
C PRO A 188 4.97 -1.21 17.08
N ALA A 189 5.12 0.11 17.09
CA ALA A 189 6.40 0.74 17.45
C ALA A 189 6.72 0.57 18.93
N ASP A 190 5.70 0.51 19.76
CA ASP A 190 5.74 0.31 21.20
C ASP A 190 4.59 -0.60 21.60
N VAL A 191 4.78 -1.42 22.63
CA VAL A 191 3.74 -2.30 23.16
C VAL A 191 3.61 -2.10 24.66
N ASP A 192 2.40 -1.74 25.11
CA ASP A 192 2.01 -1.55 26.52
C ASP A 192 2.94 -0.56 27.29
N ASN A 193 3.62 0.38 26.60
CA ASN A 193 4.66 1.30 27.11
C ASN A 193 5.92 0.60 27.67
N GLU A 194 6.17 -0.64 27.26
CA GLU A 194 7.38 -1.40 27.65
C GLU A 194 8.48 -1.32 26.57
N GLY A 195 8.22 -0.67 25.44
CA GLY A 195 9.16 -0.48 24.34
C GLY A 195 8.88 -1.31 23.08
N PRO A 196 9.79 -1.28 22.08
CA PRO A 196 9.61 -1.99 20.83
C PRO A 196 9.53 -3.50 21.03
N PRO A 197 8.54 -4.20 20.43
CA PRO A 197 8.36 -5.65 20.59
C PRO A 197 9.61 -6.46 20.23
N LEU A 198 10.38 -6.03 19.22
CA LEU A 198 11.60 -6.71 18.81
C LEU A 198 12.67 -6.65 19.91
N GLY A 199 12.81 -5.49 20.59
CA GLY A 199 13.71 -5.33 21.73
C GLY A 199 13.31 -6.22 22.91
N LEU A 200 12.01 -6.29 23.23
CA LEU A 200 11.51 -7.18 24.30
C LEU A 200 11.81 -8.65 24.00
N LEU A 201 11.69 -9.08 22.74
CA LEU A 201 12.04 -10.43 22.32
C LEU A 201 13.53 -10.70 22.47
N GLU A 202 14.39 -9.76 22.10
CA GLU A 202 15.85 -9.87 22.22
C GLU A 202 16.33 -10.01 23.67
N GLU A 203 15.73 -9.25 24.59
CA GLU A 203 16.02 -9.37 26.02
C GLU A 203 15.82 -10.80 26.55
N ARG A 204 14.80 -11.53 26.04
CA ARG A 204 14.53 -12.93 26.42
C ARG A 204 15.58 -13.90 25.89
N MET A 205 16.35 -13.47 24.89
CA MET A 205 17.40 -14.27 24.26
C MET A 205 18.81 -13.94 24.80
N SER A 206 18.95 -12.88 25.58
CA SER A 206 20.25 -12.31 26.00
C SER A 206 21.15 -13.31 26.74
N ASN A 207 20.58 -14.23 27.52
CA ASN A 207 21.31 -15.21 28.32
C ASN A 207 21.80 -16.43 27.50
N PHE A 208 21.45 -16.55 26.22
CA PHE A 208 21.84 -17.68 25.39
C PHE A 208 23.03 -17.31 24.51
N SER A 209 24.17 -17.95 24.69
CA SER A 209 25.39 -17.69 23.88
C SER A 209 25.24 -18.11 22.42
N ARG A 210 24.34 -19.03 22.12
CA ARG A 210 24.02 -19.52 20.74
C ARG A 210 22.62 -19.13 20.31
N ARG A 211 22.16 -17.95 20.75
CA ARG A 211 20.86 -17.42 20.36
C ARG A 211 20.76 -17.19 18.86
N LYS A 212 19.57 -17.35 18.32
CA LYS A 212 19.30 -17.05 16.90
C LYS A 212 17.91 -16.48 16.72
N LEU A 213 17.85 -15.32 16.06
CA LEU A 213 16.64 -14.62 15.69
C LEU A 213 16.53 -14.52 14.16
N ILE A 214 15.43 -15.01 13.59
CA ILE A 214 15.13 -14.86 12.18
C ILE A 214 14.00 -13.83 12.04
N ILE A 215 14.23 -12.79 11.25
CA ILE A 215 13.31 -11.67 11.05
C ILE A 215 12.87 -11.68 9.58
N ALA A 216 11.58 -11.65 9.32
CA ALA A 216 11.04 -11.65 7.96
C ALA A 216 9.94 -10.59 7.80
N SER A 217 9.99 -9.81 6.74
CA SER A 217 8.92 -8.87 6.37
C SER A 217 9.00 -8.43 4.91
N THR A 218 7.91 -7.85 4.42
CA THR A 218 7.93 -6.83 3.37
C THR A 218 8.21 -5.49 4.03
N CYS A 219 8.74 -4.52 3.26
CA CYS A 219 8.99 -3.16 3.75
C CYS A 219 7.74 -2.28 3.68
N ASN A 220 7.83 -1.08 4.26
CA ASN A 220 6.78 -0.06 4.22
C ASN A 220 7.37 1.30 3.80
N ILE A 221 7.42 2.29 4.68
CA ILE A 221 7.90 3.66 4.40
C ILE A 221 9.39 3.73 4.72
N LYS A 222 10.17 4.35 3.83
CA LYS A 222 11.61 4.57 3.98
C LYS A 222 11.93 5.28 5.30
N GLY A 223 12.91 4.76 6.03
CA GLY A 223 13.32 5.29 7.33
C GLY A 223 12.38 4.96 8.51
N GLN A 224 11.25 4.27 8.27
CA GLN A 224 10.34 3.79 9.31
C GLN A 224 10.19 2.26 9.28
N SER A 225 10.64 1.63 8.21
CA SER A 225 10.59 0.20 8.02
C SER A 225 11.56 -0.51 8.96
N ILE A 226 11.04 -1.40 9.81
CA ILE A 226 11.85 -2.19 10.75
C ILE A 226 12.75 -3.14 9.97
N ILE A 227 12.21 -3.80 8.93
CA ILE A 227 13.00 -4.74 8.13
C ILE A 227 14.12 -4.04 7.36
N GLU A 228 13.91 -2.81 6.87
CA GLU A 228 14.95 -1.98 6.25
C GLU A 228 16.07 -1.69 7.25
N SER A 229 15.73 -1.22 8.46
CA SER A 229 16.69 -0.92 9.51
C SER A 229 17.52 -2.15 9.90
N GLU A 230 16.89 -3.31 10.05
CA GLU A 230 17.56 -4.57 10.38
C GLU A 230 18.48 -5.06 9.24
N TYR A 231 18.03 -4.91 8.00
CA TYR A 231 18.82 -5.26 6.82
C TYR A 231 20.06 -4.36 6.68
N LEU A 232 19.92 -3.04 6.87
CA LEU A 232 21.03 -2.09 6.80
C LEU A 232 22.12 -2.34 7.87
N GLN A 233 21.77 -2.99 8.99
CA GLN A 233 22.72 -3.40 10.04
C GLN A 233 23.37 -4.76 9.78
N SER A 234 23.00 -5.46 8.70
CA SER A 234 23.52 -6.75 8.29
C SER A 234 24.57 -6.64 7.19
N ASP A 235 25.02 -7.78 6.68
CA ASP A 235 25.96 -7.86 5.55
C ASP A 235 25.32 -7.54 4.18
N GLN A 236 24.01 -7.29 4.11
CA GLN A 236 23.24 -6.75 2.98
C GLN A 236 23.40 -7.55 1.68
N ARG A 237 23.13 -8.85 1.73
CA ARG A 237 23.26 -9.72 0.56
C ARG A 237 22.17 -9.48 -0.47
N LYS A 238 22.59 -9.50 -1.75
CA LYS A 238 21.73 -9.49 -2.92
C LYS A 238 21.95 -10.73 -3.76
N TYR A 239 20.89 -11.22 -4.40
CA TYR A 239 20.96 -12.43 -5.22
C TYR A 239 21.39 -12.08 -6.64
N HIS A 240 22.62 -12.46 -7.00
CA HIS A 240 23.22 -12.23 -8.32
C HIS A 240 23.01 -13.44 -9.21
N VAL A 241 22.43 -13.22 -10.37
CA VAL A 241 22.15 -14.26 -11.38
C VAL A 241 22.98 -14.02 -12.63
N PRO A 242 23.49 -15.07 -13.30
CA PRO A 242 24.24 -14.91 -14.54
C PRO A 242 23.30 -14.52 -15.69
N CYS A 243 23.78 -13.65 -16.59
CA CYS A 243 23.12 -13.40 -17.86
C CYS A 243 23.29 -14.64 -18.78
N PRO A 244 22.22 -15.15 -19.40
CA PRO A 244 22.32 -16.32 -20.29
C PRO A 244 23.12 -16.05 -21.58
N HIS A 245 23.38 -14.78 -21.94
CA HIS A 245 24.09 -14.39 -23.15
C HIS A 245 25.58 -14.09 -22.91
N CYS A 246 25.91 -13.28 -21.89
CA CYS A 246 27.30 -12.88 -21.62
C CYS A 246 27.92 -13.57 -20.40
N GLY A 247 27.15 -14.27 -19.57
CA GLY A 247 27.64 -14.94 -18.36
C GLY A 247 27.86 -14.02 -17.16
N GLU A 248 27.89 -12.68 -17.35
CA GLU A 248 28.10 -11.73 -16.27
C GLU A 248 26.98 -11.75 -15.25
N ARG A 249 27.35 -11.63 -13.97
CA ARG A 249 26.40 -11.68 -12.85
C ARG A 249 25.81 -10.32 -12.56
N GLN A 250 24.48 -10.28 -12.37
CA GLN A 250 23.74 -9.06 -12.08
C GLN A 250 22.60 -9.33 -11.11
N ILE A 251 22.18 -8.29 -10.39
CA ILE A 251 20.92 -8.31 -9.66
C ILE A 251 19.77 -8.00 -10.62
N LEU A 252 18.59 -8.58 -10.39
CA LEU A 252 17.40 -8.24 -11.16
C LEU A 252 16.73 -7.00 -10.53
N GLU A 253 16.74 -5.90 -11.26
CA GLU A 253 16.15 -4.62 -10.90
C GLU A 253 15.02 -4.25 -11.86
N TRP A 254 14.06 -3.47 -11.39
CA TRP A 254 12.95 -3.02 -12.24
C TRP A 254 13.45 -2.10 -13.36
N GLY A 255 14.36 -1.19 -13.05
CA GLY A 255 15.05 -0.35 -14.01
C GLY A 255 14.14 0.57 -14.84
N ALA A 256 13.07 1.13 -14.24
CA ALA A 256 12.08 1.92 -14.97
C ALA A 256 12.69 3.11 -15.75
N LYS A 257 13.75 3.72 -15.23
CA LYS A 257 14.44 4.89 -15.83
C LYS A 257 15.78 4.54 -16.46
N GLU A 258 16.24 3.32 -16.29
CA GLU A 258 17.54 2.85 -16.75
C GLU A 258 17.42 2.22 -18.15
N GLU A 259 18.55 2.06 -18.85
CA GLU A 259 18.59 1.34 -20.12
C GLU A 259 18.47 -0.18 -19.94
N TYR A 260 18.71 -0.69 -18.73
CA TYR A 260 18.58 -2.09 -18.35
C TYR A 260 17.30 -2.35 -17.53
N GLY A 261 17.05 -3.58 -17.10
CA GLY A 261 15.89 -3.97 -16.30
C GLY A 261 14.72 -4.43 -17.14
N ILE A 262 13.51 -4.42 -16.59
CA ILE A 262 12.30 -4.85 -17.30
C ILE A 262 11.88 -3.81 -18.33
N LYS A 263 11.69 -4.27 -19.58
CA LYS A 263 11.20 -3.47 -20.72
C LYS A 263 10.06 -4.20 -21.42
N TRP A 264 9.15 -3.43 -22.04
CA TRP A 264 8.00 -3.94 -22.79
C TRP A 264 7.61 -2.97 -23.89
N LEU A 265 6.93 -3.48 -24.90
CA LEU A 265 6.42 -2.66 -25.99
C LEU A 265 5.12 -1.97 -25.60
N LYS A 266 4.84 -0.86 -26.27
CA LYS A 266 3.55 -0.15 -26.22
C LYS A 266 2.92 -0.11 -27.61
N THR A 267 1.59 -0.07 -27.65
CA THR A 267 0.84 0.16 -28.91
C THR A 267 1.03 1.61 -29.37
N GLU A 268 0.63 1.91 -30.61
CA GLU A 268 0.61 3.28 -31.15
C GLU A 268 -0.22 4.25 -30.29
N THR A 269 -1.23 3.72 -29.58
CA THR A 269 -2.06 4.47 -28.65
C THR A 269 -1.44 4.63 -27.26
N GLY A 270 -0.20 4.14 -27.05
CA GLY A 270 0.52 4.22 -25.78
C GLY A 270 0.12 3.16 -24.73
N LYS A 271 -0.77 2.20 -25.08
CA LYS A 271 -1.15 1.12 -24.17
C LYS A 271 -0.03 0.07 -24.07
N ALA A 272 0.33 -0.34 -22.87
CA ALA A 272 1.33 -1.38 -22.65
C ALA A 272 0.91 -2.74 -23.23
N ARG A 273 1.90 -3.50 -23.69
CA ARG A 273 1.81 -4.90 -24.11
C ARG A 273 2.60 -5.78 -23.15
N PRO A 274 2.02 -6.15 -22.00
CA PRO A 274 2.73 -6.89 -20.94
C PRO A 274 3.33 -8.21 -21.41
N GLU A 275 2.71 -8.87 -22.38
CA GLU A 275 3.17 -10.13 -22.99
C GLU A 275 4.53 -10.01 -23.68
N THR A 276 4.97 -8.81 -23.99
CA THR A 276 6.29 -8.52 -24.61
C THR A 276 7.39 -8.22 -23.59
N ALA A 277 7.11 -8.44 -22.28
CA ALA A 277 8.06 -8.10 -21.22
C ALA A 277 9.33 -8.95 -21.31
N VAL A 278 10.47 -8.28 -21.37
CA VAL A 278 11.81 -8.89 -21.35
C VAL A 278 12.69 -8.18 -20.33
N TYR A 279 13.76 -8.82 -19.89
CA TYR A 279 14.77 -8.19 -19.05
C TYR A 279 15.99 -7.81 -19.90
N ILE A 280 16.37 -6.54 -19.89
CA ILE A 280 17.57 -6.07 -20.57
C ILE A 280 18.78 -6.18 -19.63
N CYS A 281 19.79 -6.94 -20.06
CA CYS A 281 21.03 -7.12 -19.29
C CYS A 281 21.79 -5.79 -19.15
N ARG A 282 22.22 -5.49 -17.91
CA ARG A 282 22.98 -4.25 -17.66
C ARG A 282 24.40 -4.23 -18.25
N HIS A 283 24.96 -5.42 -18.56
CA HIS A 283 26.33 -5.55 -19.04
C HIS A 283 26.43 -5.60 -20.58
N CYS A 284 25.60 -6.42 -21.23
CA CYS A 284 25.67 -6.60 -22.67
C CYS A 284 24.49 -6.00 -23.46
N GLY A 285 23.46 -5.45 -22.78
CA GLY A 285 22.30 -4.89 -23.44
C GLY A 285 21.36 -5.89 -24.12
N CYS A 286 21.66 -7.21 -24.06
CA CYS A 286 20.81 -8.22 -24.67
C CYS A 286 19.48 -8.37 -23.93
N ALA A 287 18.40 -8.63 -24.68
CA ALA A 287 17.10 -8.96 -24.14
C ALA A 287 17.09 -10.43 -23.67
N ILE A 288 16.61 -10.64 -22.46
CA ILE A 288 16.49 -11.95 -21.82
C ILE A 288 15.00 -12.25 -21.67
N ASP A 289 14.54 -13.33 -22.28
CA ASP A 289 13.18 -13.82 -22.15
C ASP A 289 12.97 -14.50 -20.79
N GLU A 290 11.74 -14.45 -20.26
CA GLU A 290 11.44 -14.97 -18.93
C GLU A 290 11.73 -16.48 -18.79
N HIS A 291 11.67 -17.28 -19.86
CA HIS A 291 11.95 -18.70 -19.81
C HIS A 291 13.38 -19.06 -19.38
N HIS A 292 14.35 -18.16 -19.56
CA HIS A 292 15.72 -18.34 -19.06
C HIS A 292 15.84 -18.24 -17.54
N LYS A 293 14.80 -17.70 -16.88
CA LYS A 293 14.85 -17.37 -15.45
C LYS A 293 15.18 -18.58 -14.55
N ASP A 294 14.66 -19.77 -14.83
CA ASP A 294 14.95 -20.97 -14.02
C ASP A 294 16.44 -21.32 -14.02
N GLY A 295 17.11 -21.23 -15.18
CA GLY A 295 18.55 -21.42 -15.28
C GLY A 295 19.32 -20.34 -14.51
N MET A 296 18.95 -19.07 -14.72
CA MET A 296 19.55 -17.95 -14.02
C MET A 296 19.40 -18.07 -12.49
N LEU A 297 18.23 -18.47 -12.00
CA LEU A 297 17.99 -18.64 -10.56
C LEU A 297 18.81 -19.82 -10.00
N ARG A 298 18.91 -20.94 -10.71
CA ARG A 298 19.70 -22.11 -10.29
C ARG A 298 21.16 -21.78 -10.08
N ASP A 299 21.72 -20.99 -10.99
CA ASP A 299 23.14 -20.62 -10.99
C ASP A 299 23.40 -19.29 -10.23
N GLY A 300 22.37 -18.76 -9.58
CA GLY A 300 22.47 -17.56 -8.76
C GLY A 300 23.23 -17.76 -7.46
N ILE A 301 23.85 -16.69 -6.99
CA ILE A 301 24.59 -16.67 -5.71
C ILE A 301 24.27 -15.40 -4.92
N TRP A 302 24.30 -15.52 -3.60
CA TRP A 302 24.18 -14.37 -2.71
C TRP A 302 25.56 -13.72 -2.52
N ILE A 303 25.63 -12.42 -2.75
CA ILE A 303 26.86 -11.62 -2.58
C ILE A 303 26.57 -10.53 -1.54
N PRO A 304 27.37 -10.44 -0.46
CA PRO A 304 27.21 -9.38 0.53
C PRO A 304 27.77 -8.04 0.00
N ASP A 305 27.00 -6.95 0.14
CA ASP A 305 27.47 -5.59 -0.20
C ASP A 305 28.39 -5.04 0.91
N VAL A 306 28.20 -5.48 2.17
CA VAL A 306 28.97 -5.01 3.34
C VAL A 306 29.49 -6.22 4.13
N PRO A 307 30.51 -6.93 3.64
CA PRO A 307 31.07 -8.09 4.33
C PRO A 307 31.56 -7.75 5.74
N GLY A 308 31.22 -8.61 6.71
CA GLY A 308 31.66 -8.41 8.11
C GLY A 308 30.83 -7.43 8.94
N ALA A 309 29.80 -6.80 8.35
CA ALA A 309 28.88 -5.96 9.11
C ALA A 309 28.22 -6.77 10.26
N GLY A 310 27.85 -6.08 11.36
CA GLY A 310 27.28 -6.71 12.54
C GLY A 310 28.23 -7.72 13.21
N LEU A 311 29.52 -7.46 13.18
CA LEU A 311 30.57 -8.38 13.70
C LEU A 311 30.56 -9.78 13.05
N GLY A 312 30.10 -9.88 11.79
CA GLY A 312 29.93 -11.14 11.06
C GLY A 312 28.82 -12.05 11.61
N LYS A 313 27.95 -11.52 12.48
CA LYS A 313 26.87 -12.29 13.12
C LYS A 313 25.46 -12.01 12.55
N ARG A 314 25.35 -11.08 11.60
CA ARG A 314 24.08 -10.67 10.99
C ARG A 314 24.10 -10.91 9.48
N ALA A 315 23.30 -11.85 9.01
CA ALA A 315 23.11 -12.11 7.58
C ALA A 315 21.79 -11.49 7.13
N GLY A 316 21.83 -10.60 6.13
CA GLY A 316 20.64 -9.95 5.57
C GLY A 316 20.47 -10.30 4.09
N PHE A 317 19.26 -10.59 3.70
CA PHE A 317 18.91 -11.04 2.35
C PHE A 317 17.79 -10.16 1.80
N TRP A 318 18.01 -9.57 0.61
CA TRP A 318 17.01 -8.77 -0.09
C TRP A 318 16.59 -9.46 -1.39
N LEU A 319 15.26 -9.50 -1.67
CA LEU A 319 14.75 -10.16 -2.87
C LEU A 319 13.42 -9.56 -3.35
N SER A 320 13.37 -9.18 -4.64
CA SER A 320 12.14 -8.70 -5.33
C SER A 320 11.38 -9.83 -6.03
N LYS A 321 10.13 -9.58 -6.47
CA LYS A 321 9.36 -10.56 -7.27
C LYS A 321 9.93 -10.82 -8.66
N LEU A 322 10.91 -10.07 -9.12
CA LEU A 322 11.60 -10.38 -10.37
C LEU A 322 12.22 -11.77 -10.35
N TYR A 323 12.58 -12.26 -9.17
CA TYR A 323 13.10 -13.61 -8.91
C TYR A 323 12.02 -14.68 -8.70
N SER A 324 10.75 -14.37 -8.90
CA SER A 324 9.65 -15.33 -8.76
C SER A 324 9.84 -16.50 -9.74
N PRO A 325 9.79 -17.78 -9.30
CA PRO A 325 9.94 -18.93 -10.18
C PRO A 325 8.92 -18.95 -11.33
N LEU A 326 9.24 -19.58 -12.44
CA LEU A 326 8.30 -19.78 -13.55
C LEU A 326 7.03 -20.49 -13.09
N GLY A 327 5.88 -20.04 -13.60
CA GLY A 327 4.55 -20.52 -13.20
C GLY A 327 3.97 -19.81 -11.96
N TRP A 328 4.76 -18.97 -11.27
CA TRP A 328 4.26 -18.02 -10.29
C TRP A 328 3.98 -16.68 -10.99
N LYS A 329 3.93 -15.56 -10.23
CA LYS A 329 3.72 -14.24 -10.83
C LYS A 329 4.95 -13.83 -11.67
N GLY A 330 4.80 -13.85 -13.00
CA GLY A 330 5.85 -13.55 -13.97
C GLY A 330 6.04 -12.06 -14.26
N TRP A 331 7.03 -11.74 -15.09
CA TRP A 331 7.34 -10.37 -15.53
C TRP A 331 6.17 -9.69 -16.25
N PRO A 332 5.42 -10.37 -17.16
CA PRO A 332 4.24 -9.74 -17.78
C PRO A 332 3.20 -9.27 -16.76
N ALA A 333 2.90 -10.06 -15.74
CA ALA A 333 1.94 -9.69 -14.71
C ALA A 333 2.45 -8.54 -13.80
N LEU A 334 3.77 -8.41 -13.63
CA LEU A 334 4.35 -7.26 -12.93
C LEU A 334 4.25 -5.98 -13.76
N VAL A 335 4.42 -6.07 -15.09
CA VAL A 335 4.22 -4.93 -16.01
C VAL A 335 2.77 -4.46 -15.98
N GLU A 336 1.79 -5.36 -16.01
CA GLU A 336 0.38 -5.01 -15.91
C GLU A 336 0.05 -4.29 -14.58
N GLU A 337 0.58 -4.80 -13.46
CA GLU A 337 0.41 -4.18 -12.13
C GLU A 337 1.06 -2.78 -12.10
N TRP A 338 2.24 -2.62 -12.68
CA TRP A 338 2.96 -1.35 -12.76
C TRP A 338 2.18 -0.31 -13.59
N GLU A 339 1.76 -0.64 -14.80
CA GLU A 339 1.03 0.28 -15.67
C GLU A 339 -0.30 0.73 -15.03
N THR A 340 -1.02 -0.22 -14.40
CA THR A 340 -2.23 0.11 -13.63
C THR A 340 -1.93 1.07 -12.48
N ALA A 341 -0.83 0.84 -11.76
CA ALA A 341 -0.40 1.69 -10.65
C ALA A 341 0.01 3.09 -11.14
N GLN A 342 0.72 3.17 -12.27
CA GLN A 342 1.12 4.44 -12.89
C GLN A 342 -0.10 5.27 -13.37
N GLU A 343 -1.09 4.63 -13.97
CA GLU A 343 -2.32 5.31 -14.39
C GLU A 343 -3.05 5.90 -13.18
N LYS A 344 -3.18 5.15 -12.09
CA LYS A 344 -3.77 5.64 -10.84
C LYS A 344 -2.95 6.79 -10.24
N GLN A 345 -1.64 6.72 -10.32
CA GLN A 345 -0.78 7.81 -9.87
C GLN A 345 -0.99 9.10 -10.66
N ARG A 346 -1.22 9.02 -11.97
CA ARG A 346 -1.52 10.19 -12.80
C ARG A 346 -2.81 10.91 -12.38
N THR A 347 -3.76 10.17 -11.80
CA THR A 347 -4.99 10.72 -11.23
C THR A 347 -4.86 11.08 -9.74
N GLY A 348 -3.63 11.09 -9.19
CA GLY A 348 -3.34 11.49 -7.80
C GLY A 348 -3.45 10.38 -6.75
N ASP A 349 -3.82 9.14 -7.14
CA ASP A 349 -3.84 8.01 -6.21
C ASP A 349 -2.52 7.23 -6.27
N SER A 350 -1.64 7.46 -5.28
CA SER A 350 -0.34 6.79 -5.18
C SER A 350 -0.37 5.46 -4.41
N ALA A 351 -1.51 5.07 -3.81
CA ALA A 351 -1.60 3.86 -3.00
C ALA A 351 -1.28 2.56 -3.78
N PRO A 352 -1.74 2.37 -5.05
CA PRO A 352 -1.36 1.20 -5.85
C PRO A 352 0.13 1.14 -6.16
N LEU A 353 0.77 2.29 -6.44
CA LEU A 353 2.20 2.34 -6.71
C LEU A 353 3.03 2.05 -5.45
N LYS A 354 2.65 2.61 -4.30
CA LYS A 354 3.24 2.26 -3.00
C LYS A 354 3.16 0.75 -2.74
N LYS A 355 1.99 0.15 -2.98
CA LYS A 355 1.79 -1.30 -2.85
C LYS A 355 2.72 -2.07 -3.79
N PHE A 356 2.85 -1.65 -5.05
CA PHE A 356 3.73 -2.31 -6.02
C PHE A 356 5.19 -2.27 -5.57
N LEU A 357 5.71 -1.10 -5.19
CA LEU A 357 7.08 -0.95 -4.71
C LEU A 357 7.33 -1.83 -3.47
N ASN A 358 6.50 -1.73 -2.44
CA ASN A 358 6.70 -2.45 -1.19
C ASN A 358 6.52 -3.97 -1.32
N SER A 359 5.48 -4.40 -2.05
CA SER A 359 5.07 -5.82 -2.08
C SER A 359 5.63 -6.60 -3.26
N SER A 360 5.97 -5.93 -4.39
CA SER A 360 6.48 -6.60 -5.59
C SER A 360 7.96 -6.32 -5.82
N LEU A 361 8.45 -5.10 -5.57
CA LEU A 361 9.87 -4.79 -5.73
C LEU A 361 10.68 -4.95 -4.43
N ALA A 362 10.05 -5.07 -3.27
CA ALA A 362 10.72 -5.02 -1.96
C ALA A 362 11.51 -3.71 -1.78
N GLU A 363 10.94 -2.61 -2.24
CA GLU A 363 11.52 -1.27 -2.12
C GLU A 363 10.67 -0.44 -1.17
N THR A 364 11.30 0.34 -0.28
CA THR A 364 10.59 1.24 0.63
C THR A 364 9.98 2.41 -0.13
N TRP A 365 8.74 2.76 0.23
CA TRP A 365 8.08 3.94 -0.32
C TRP A 365 8.70 5.21 0.23
N GLU A 366 9.18 6.09 -0.64
CA GLU A 366 9.64 7.42 -0.27
C GLU A 366 8.50 8.42 -0.48
N GLU A 367 8.04 9.04 0.60
CA GLU A 367 7.05 10.12 0.54
C GLU A 367 7.70 11.36 -0.10
N LYS A 368 7.52 11.51 -1.40
CA LYS A 368 8.00 12.71 -2.12
C LYS A 368 7.12 13.90 -1.77
N GLY A 369 7.62 14.74 -0.88
CA GLY A 369 7.00 16.02 -0.52
C GLY A 369 5.87 15.89 0.50
N THR A 370 6.08 16.42 1.69
CA THR A 370 5.17 16.35 2.84
C THR A 370 3.99 17.32 2.77
N GLY A 371 3.63 17.83 1.61
CA GLY A 371 2.53 18.78 1.42
C GLY A 371 2.42 19.28 -0.03
N ALA A 372 1.48 20.14 -0.29
CA ALA A 372 1.41 20.98 -1.48
C ALA A 372 2.03 22.35 -1.17
N ASP A 373 2.52 23.06 -2.18
CA ASP A 373 3.07 24.40 -2.05
C ASP A 373 2.04 25.41 -2.54
N SER A 374 1.64 26.36 -1.66
CA SER A 374 0.68 27.42 -1.97
C SER A 374 1.15 28.28 -3.14
N LYS A 375 2.46 28.53 -3.26
CA LYS A 375 3.05 29.32 -4.35
C LYS A 375 2.91 28.61 -5.69
N VAL A 376 3.10 27.29 -5.72
CA VAL A 376 2.90 26.48 -6.93
C VAL A 376 1.43 26.48 -7.35
N LEU A 377 0.52 26.40 -6.37
CA LEU A 377 -0.92 26.47 -6.63
C LEU A 377 -1.34 27.85 -7.13
N ALA A 378 -0.82 28.92 -6.54
CA ALA A 378 -1.05 30.31 -6.94
C ALA A 378 -0.51 30.59 -8.37
N ALA A 379 0.68 30.08 -8.71
CA ALA A 379 1.29 30.29 -10.04
C ALA A 379 0.49 29.68 -11.19
N ARG A 380 -0.37 28.68 -10.91
CA ARG A 380 -1.24 28.03 -11.91
C ARG A 380 -2.71 28.44 -11.83
N ALA A 381 -3.00 29.46 -11.01
CA ALA A 381 -4.37 29.99 -10.88
C ALA A 381 -4.88 30.57 -12.20
N GLU A 382 -6.16 30.34 -12.48
CA GLU A 382 -6.79 30.58 -13.77
C GLU A 382 -7.73 31.79 -13.74
N GLU A 383 -7.89 32.45 -14.89
CA GLU A 383 -8.80 33.58 -15.07
C GLU A 383 -10.24 33.11 -15.23
N TYR A 384 -10.90 32.76 -14.14
CA TYR A 384 -12.36 32.58 -14.14
C TYR A 384 -12.98 33.26 -12.90
N PRO A 385 -14.19 33.83 -13.03
CA PRO A 385 -14.82 34.56 -11.93
C PRO A 385 -15.42 33.62 -10.89
N LEU A 386 -15.35 34.00 -9.61
CA LEU A 386 -16.12 33.36 -8.55
C LEU A 386 -17.63 33.52 -8.79
N GLY A 387 -18.41 32.51 -8.40
CA GLY A 387 -19.88 32.48 -8.56
C GLY A 387 -20.35 31.98 -9.92
N ILE A 388 -19.43 31.75 -10.88
CA ILE A 388 -19.74 31.14 -12.18
C ILE A 388 -19.09 29.76 -12.25
N VAL A 389 -19.89 28.75 -12.60
CA VAL A 389 -19.41 27.37 -12.77
C VAL A 389 -18.79 27.23 -14.15
N PRO A 390 -17.49 26.88 -14.26
CA PRO A 390 -16.84 26.63 -15.54
C PRO A 390 -17.50 25.47 -16.31
N ARG A 391 -17.34 25.46 -17.66
CA ARG A 391 -18.01 24.50 -18.55
C ARG A 391 -17.79 23.02 -18.19
N GLY A 392 -16.64 22.68 -17.60
CA GLY A 392 -16.31 21.32 -17.14
C GLY A 392 -17.03 20.92 -15.84
N GLY A 393 -17.56 21.86 -15.08
CA GLY A 393 -18.23 21.62 -13.81
C GLY A 393 -19.68 21.15 -14.00
N LEU A 394 -19.96 19.91 -13.70
CA LEU A 394 -21.25 19.25 -13.97
C LEU A 394 -21.97 18.76 -12.71
N MET A 395 -21.34 18.90 -11.53
CA MET A 395 -21.87 18.55 -10.21
C MET A 395 -21.38 19.60 -9.22
N LEU A 396 -22.29 20.20 -8.43
CA LEU A 396 -21.93 21.17 -7.40
C LEU A 396 -22.09 20.58 -6.01
N THR A 397 -21.06 20.68 -5.19
CA THR A 397 -21.11 20.32 -3.78
C THR A 397 -20.48 21.40 -2.91
N MET A 398 -20.80 21.36 -1.60
CA MET A 398 -20.30 22.31 -0.63
C MET A 398 -19.70 21.59 0.57
N GLY A 399 -18.53 22.03 1.01
CA GLY A 399 -17.96 21.69 2.31
C GLY A 399 -18.07 22.87 3.27
N VAL A 400 -18.46 22.59 4.50
CA VAL A 400 -18.63 23.59 5.56
C VAL A 400 -17.86 23.16 6.79
N ASP A 401 -16.97 24.02 7.23
CA ASP A 401 -16.23 23.90 8.48
C ASP A 401 -16.83 24.82 9.55
N THR A 402 -17.04 24.28 10.75
CA THR A 402 -17.73 25.00 11.85
C THR A 402 -16.71 25.50 12.87
N GLN A 403 -16.55 26.81 12.94
CA GLN A 403 -15.71 27.53 13.90
C GLN A 403 -16.52 28.08 15.07
N PRO A 404 -15.90 28.51 16.19
CA PRO A 404 -16.63 29.06 17.34
C PRO A 404 -17.47 30.33 17.04
N ASP A 405 -17.06 31.13 16.08
CA ASP A 405 -17.58 32.46 15.77
C ASP A 405 -18.05 32.65 14.32
N ARG A 406 -18.00 31.60 13.50
CA ARG A 406 -18.33 31.64 12.08
C ARG A 406 -18.51 30.26 11.46
N LEU A 407 -19.08 30.22 10.25
CA LEU A 407 -18.99 29.08 9.35
C LEU A 407 -18.10 29.46 8.16
N GLU A 408 -17.22 28.57 7.79
CA GLU A 408 -16.43 28.65 6.56
C GLU A 408 -17.01 27.68 5.55
N ALA A 409 -17.37 28.16 4.37
CA ALA A 409 -17.97 27.31 3.32
C ALA A 409 -17.27 27.50 1.99
N ARG A 410 -17.07 26.38 1.27
CA ARG A 410 -16.49 26.37 -0.09
C ARG A 410 -17.40 25.57 -0.99
N VAL A 411 -17.72 26.16 -2.17
CA VAL A 411 -18.47 25.48 -3.21
C VAL A 411 -17.50 24.99 -4.28
N TRP A 412 -17.58 23.71 -4.57
CA TRP A 412 -16.76 23.05 -5.57
C TRP A 412 -17.62 22.47 -6.68
N ALA A 413 -17.19 22.68 -7.92
CA ALA A 413 -17.74 21.98 -9.06
C ALA A 413 -16.85 20.78 -9.40
N PHE A 414 -17.46 19.67 -9.80
CA PHE A 414 -16.77 18.47 -10.26
C PHE A 414 -17.25 18.08 -11.65
N GLY A 415 -16.34 17.52 -12.45
CA GLY A 415 -16.58 17.08 -13.80
C GLY A 415 -15.99 15.71 -14.12
N ARG A 416 -15.82 15.44 -15.42
CA ARG A 416 -15.27 14.19 -15.92
C ARG A 416 -13.89 13.91 -15.36
N GLY A 417 -13.63 12.65 -15.05
CA GLY A 417 -12.35 12.23 -14.44
C GLY A 417 -12.07 12.85 -13.08
N GLU A 418 -13.12 13.33 -12.37
CA GLU A 418 -13.00 14.01 -11.07
C GLU A 418 -12.17 15.32 -11.14
N GLU A 419 -12.09 15.96 -12.30
CA GLU A 419 -11.58 17.31 -12.45
C GLU A 419 -12.45 18.27 -11.64
N SER A 420 -11.87 19.27 -10.96
CA SER A 420 -12.60 20.07 -9.98
C SER A 420 -12.24 21.56 -10.04
N TRP A 421 -13.20 22.42 -9.72
CA TRP A 421 -13.09 23.88 -9.77
C TRP A 421 -13.61 24.49 -8.45
N LEU A 422 -12.82 25.38 -7.84
CA LEU A 422 -13.29 26.18 -6.70
C LEU A 422 -14.20 27.30 -7.25
N VAL A 423 -15.50 27.21 -6.97
CA VAL A 423 -16.51 28.12 -7.53
C VAL A 423 -16.82 29.29 -6.61
N ALA A 424 -16.89 29.04 -5.29
CA ALA A 424 -17.20 30.10 -4.33
C ALA A 424 -16.53 29.87 -2.97
N ARG A 425 -16.20 30.98 -2.30
CA ARG A 425 -15.69 31.06 -0.93
C ARG A 425 -16.62 31.93 -0.11
N HIS A 426 -17.09 31.44 1.03
CA HIS A 426 -17.93 32.19 1.96
C HIS A 426 -17.38 32.06 3.37
N ILE A 427 -17.34 33.21 4.10
CA ILE A 427 -17.04 33.30 5.51
C ILE A 427 -18.24 33.93 6.16
N LEU A 428 -18.98 33.18 6.98
CA LEU A 428 -20.26 33.59 7.55
C LEU A 428 -20.09 33.81 9.05
N TYR A 429 -19.78 35.04 9.44
CA TYR A 429 -19.61 35.42 10.82
C TYR A 429 -20.95 35.39 11.57
N GLY A 430 -20.93 34.93 12.79
CA GLY A 430 -22.06 34.79 13.71
C GLY A 430 -21.86 33.63 14.67
N ASP A 431 -22.67 33.58 15.74
CA ASP A 431 -22.61 32.45 16.68
C ASP A 431 -23.33 31.22 16.10
N PRO A 432 -22.61 30.11 15.84
CA PRO A 432 -23.22 28.88 15.34
C PRO A 432 -24.19 28.19 16.32
N ASN A 433 -24.27 28.64 17.58
CA ASN A 433 -25.26 28.15 18.53
C ASN A 433 -26.62 28.84 18.42
N LEU A 434 -26.77 29.85 17.55
CA LEU A 434 -28.05 30.42 17.23
C LEU A 434 -28.86 29.49 16.31
N ASP A 435 -30.20 29.52 16.50
CA ASP A 435 -31.09 28.81 15.55
C ASP A 435 -31.03 29.46 14.17
N GLU A 436 -31.29 28.66 13.13
CA GLU A 436 -31.26 29.12 11.73
C GLU A 436 -32.12 30.38 11.50
N ASN A 437 -33.29 30.48 12.15
CA ASN A 437 -34.22 31.61 11.96
C ASN A 437 -33.98 32.79 12.91
N THR A 438 -32.89 32.77 13.67
CA THR A 438 -32.52 33.87 14.57
C THR A 438 -31.73 34.92 13.80
N GLU A 439 -32.03 36.19 14.04
CA GLU A 439 -31.28 37.30 13.46
C GLU A 439 -29.79 37.18 13.83
N GLY A 440 -28.89 37.34 12.83
CA GLY A 440 -27.46 37.18 13.02
C GLY A 440 -26.95 35.73 12.99
N SER A 441 -27.82 34.73 12.83
CA SER A 441 -27.41 33.34 12.69
C SER A 441 -26.66 33.10 11.40
N PRO A 442 -25.47 32.45 11.44
CA PRO A 442 -24.75 32.11 10.23
C PRO A 442 -25.45 31.00 9.39
N TRP A 443 -26.34 30.24 10.02
CA TRP A 443 -27.12 29.19 9.36
C TRP A 443 -28.14 29.72 8.35
N THR A 444 -28.76 30.86 8.64
CA THR A 444 -29.70 31.53 7.73
C THR A 444 -29.01 31.83 6.42
N ARG A 445 -27.82 32.44 6.48
CA ARG A 445 -27.01 32.76 5.29
C ARG A 445 -26.54 31.53 4.56
N LEU A 446 -26.15 30.47 5.29
CA LEU A 446 -25.74 29.19 4.67
C LEU A 446 -26.90 28.58 3.88
N THR A 447 -28.13 28.66 4.42
CA THR A 447 -29.35 28.18 3.73
C THR A 447 -29.66 29.01 2.50
N GLU A 448 -29.51 30.33 2.55
CA GLU A 448 -29.65 31.20 1.39
C GLU A 448 -28.65 30.82 0.28
N ILE A 449 -27.36 30.67 0.60
CA ILE A 449 -26.33 30.28 -0.34
C ILE A 449 -26.67 28.92 -1.00
N ARG A 450 -27.08 27.94 -0.22
CA ARG A 450 -27.43 26.61 -0.71
C ARG A 450 -28.63 26.60 -1.64
N ARG A 451 -29.59 27.51 -1.44
CA ARG A 451 -30.80 27.63 -2.27
C ARG A 451 -30.64 28.53 -3.47
N THR A 452 -29.64 29.41 -3.45
CA THR A 452 -29.37 30.31 -4.56
C THR A 452 -28.68 29.55 -5.70
N PRO A 453 -29.29 29.48 -6.89
CA PRO A 453 -28.65 28.85 -8.05
C PRO A 453 -27.39 29.61 -8.47
N LEU A 454 -26.37 28.90 -8.85
CA LEU A 454 -25.14 29.44 -9.44
C LEU A 454 -25.23 29.34 -10.98
N GLN A 455 -24.74 30.35 -11.67
CA GLN A 455 -24.74 30.39 -13.12
C GLN A 455 -23.63 29.48 -13.66
N HIS A 456 -23.97 28.56 -14.55
CA HIS A 456 -23.01 27.79 -15.34
C HIS A 456 -22.56 28.60 -16.56
N ALA A 457 -21.34 28.38 -17.03
CA ALA A 457 -20.77 29.08 -18.21
C ALA A 457 -21.57 28.87 -19.53
N SER A 458 -22.53 27.95 -19.56
CA SER A 458 -23.50 27.78 -20.65
C SER A 458 -24.72 28.71 -20.54
N GLY A 459 -24.88 29.43 -19.44
CA GLY A 459 -26.08 30.20 -19.09
C GLY A 459 -27.10 29.45 -18.24
N ALA A 460 -26.98 28.14 -18.09
CA ALA A 460 -27.88 27.35 -17.27
C ALA A 460 -27.67 27.65 -15.76
N GLN A 461 -28.69 27.35 -14.97
CA GLN A 461 -28.63 27.50 -13.51
C GLN A 461 -28.34 26.16 -12.83
N MET A 462 -27.41 26.15 -11.86
CA MET A 462 -27.01 24.98 -11.10
C MET A 462 -27.27 25.16 -9.60
N LEU A 463 -27.85 24.16 -8.96
CA LEU A 463 -28.00 24.11 -7.50
C LEU A 463 -26.90 23.25 -6.86
N ILE A 464 -26.57 23.56 -5.62
CA ILE A 464 -25.69 22.73 -4.79
C ILE A 464 -26.45 21.45 -4.46
N GLU A 465 -25.91 20.31 -4.90
CA GLU A 465 -26.58 18.99 -4.83
C GLU A 465 -26.39 18.30 -3.48
N ALA A 466 -25.24 18.50 -2.83
CA ALA A 466 -24.97 17.97 -1.49
C ALA A 466 -24.03 18.89 -0.71
N THR A 467 -24.20 18.91 0.61
CA THR A 467 -23.40 19.71 1.54
C THR A 467 -22.96 18.84 2.71
N CYS A 468 -21.66 18.80 3.00
CA CYS A 468 -21.11 18.21 4.20
C CYS A 468 -20.75 19.29 5.21
N VAL A 469 -21.25 19.15 6.44
CA VAL A 469 -21.02 20.10 7.56
C VAL A 469 -20.26 19.36 8.66
N ASP A 470 -19.08 19.86 9.02
CA ASP A 470 -18.29 19.26 10.09
C ASP A 470 -18.95 19.46 11.46
N THR A 471 -18.92 18.39 12.25
CA THR A 471 -19.47 18.33 13.61
C THR A 471 -18.38 18.36 14.67
N GLY A 472 -17.13 18.63 14.28
CA GLY A 472 -16.01 18.79 15.19
C GLY A 472 -16.19 20.00 16.11
N GLY A 473 -15.55 19.96 17.30
CA GLY A 473 -15.56 21.10 18.22
C GLY A 473 -16.82 21.24 19.10
N HIS A 474 -17.05 22.47 19.60
CA HIS A 474 -18.04 22.74 20.66
C HIS A 474 -19.49 22.82 20.17
N ASN A 475 -19.73 23.03 18.89
CA ASN A 475 -21.06 23.33 18.32
C ASN A 475 -21.78 22.09 17.76
N THR A 476 -21.40 20.88 18.15
CA THR A 476 -21.85 19.59 17.57
C THR A 476 -23.38 19.46 17.50
N HIS A 477 -24.09 19.82 18.54
CA HIS A 477 -25.56 19.67 18.59
C HIS A 477 -26.30 20.69 17.71
N ALA A 478 -25.77 21.90 17.56
CA ALA A 478 -26.30 22.90 16.62
C ALA A 478 -26.17 22.39 15.17
N VAL A 479 -24.99 21.85 14.81
CA VAL A 479 -24.78 21.22 13.51
C VAL A 479 -25.76 20.06 13.29
N TYR A 480 -25.97 19.20 14.29
CA TYR A 480 -26.94 18.10 14.18
C TYR A 480 -28.35 18.60 13.94
N ALA A 481 -28.78 19.65 14.64
CA ALA A 481 -30.10 20.24 14.47
C ALA A 481 -30.28 20.78 13.04
N TYR A 482 -29.31 21.54 12.54
CA TYR A 482 -29.30 22.06 11.16
C TYR A 482 -29.33 20.94 10.13
N CYS A 483 -28.41 19.97 10.22
CA CYS A 483 -28.33 18.86 9.27
C CYS A 483 -29.58 17.99 9.28
N ARG A 484 -30.22 17.81 10.45
CA ARG A 484 -31.49 17.09 10.55
C ARG A 484 -32.61 17.84 9.82
N ALA A 485 -32.72 19.15 10.00
CA ALA A 485 -33.75 19.97 9.35
C ALA A 485 -33.62 19.95 7.81
N HIS A 486 -32.39 19.85 7.29
CA HIS A 486 -32.05 19.90 5.88
C HIS A 486 -31.64 18.55 5.28
N ALA A 487 -31.89 17.43 5.95
CA ALA A 487 -31.48 16.09 5.49
C ALA A 487 -32.05 15.72 4.11
N HIS A 488 -33.28 16.20 3.81
CA HIS A 488 -33.95 15.99 2.51
C HIS A 488 -33.20 16.67 1.32
N ALA A 489 -32.37 17.69 1.61
CA ALA A 489 -31.55 18.40 0.62
C ALA A 489 -30.09 17.95 0.65
N HIS A 490 -29.81 16.72 1.03
CA HIS A 490 -28.48 16.11 1.14
C HIS A 490 -27.49 16.95 1.97
N VAL A 491 -27.95 17.50 3.11
CA VAL A 491 -27.08 18.12 4.10
C VAL A 491 -26.66 17.05 5.11
N LEU A 492 -25.37 16.76 5.14
CA LEU A 492 -24.79 15.65 5.87
C LEU A 492 -23.99 16.15 7.06
N ALA A 493 -24.32 15.65 8.26
CA ALA A 493 -23.46 15.82 9.42
C ALA A 493 -22.27 14.87 9.29
N ILE A 494 -21.05 15.40 9.30
CA ILE A 494 -19.84 14.60 9.12
C ILE A 494 -18.91 14.70 10.31
N LYS A 495 -18.05 13.69 10.50
CA LYS A 495 -16.99 13.68 11.51
C LYS A 495 -15.77 12.93 11.00
N GLY A 496 -14.58 13.42 11.28
CA GLY A 496 -13.33 12.73 10.97
C GLY A 496 -13.31 11.33 11.60
N ALA A 497 -12.98 10.30 10.79
CA ALA A 497 -12.87 8.93 11.27
C ALA A 497 -11.57 8.73 12.06
N SER A 498 -11.65 8.03 13.19
CA SER A 498 -10.48 7.69 14.02
C SER A 498 -9.57 6.62 13.35
N LYS A 499 -10.14 5.80 12.45
CA LYS A 499 -9.43 4.72 11.75
C LYS A 499 -8.71 5.27 10.51
N ALA A 500 -7.39 5.05 10.44
CA ALA A 500 -6.59 5.39 9.26
C ALA A 500 -7.00 4.55 8.03
N ASN A 501 -6.81 5.10 6.82
CA ASN A 501 -7.06 4.43 5.54
C ASN A 501 -8.53 3.97 5.34
N GLY A 502 -9.49 4.63 6.00
CA GLY A 502 -10.91 4.43 5.73
C GLY A 502 -11.32 5.01 4.37
N PRO A 503 -12.52 4.67 3.84
CA PRO A 503 -13.07 5.33 2.65
C PRO A 503 -13.26 6.82 2.88
N VAL A 504 -13.25 7.65 1.83
CA VAL A 504 -13.46 9.10 1.92
C VAL A 504 -14.75 9.42 2.66
N ILE A 505 -15.83 8.69 2.38
CA ILE A 505 -17.07 8.73 3.17
C ILE A 505 -17.47 7.30 3.54
N GLY A 506 -17.68 7.06 4.84
CA GLY A 506 -18.05 5.76 5.38
C GLY A 506 -19.56 5.56 5.52
N ARG A 507 -19.97 4.44 6.10
CA ARG A 507 -21.39 4.18 6.41
C ARG A 507 -21.82 5.04 7.60
N PRO A 508 -23.00 5.68 7.55
CA PRO A 508 -23.47 6.53 8.62
C PRO A 508 -23.93 5.71 9.84
N SER A 509 -23.78 6.31 11.02
CA SER A 509 -24.42 5.87 12.25
C SER A 509 -25.52 6.86 12.67
N LEU A 510 -26.56 6.36 13.33
CA LEU A 510 -27.59 7.22 13.90
C LEU A 510 -27.10 7.73 15.26
N VAL A 511 -27.19 9.06 15.47
CA VAL A 511 -26.81 9.72 16.73
C VAL A 511 -27.96 10.55 17.27
N ASP A 512 -27.97 10.75 18.58
CA ASP A 512 -28.97 11.54 19.26
C ASP A 512 -28.72 13.04 19.05
N VAL A 513 -29.78 13.82 18.88
CA VAL A 513 -29.74 15.27 18.78
C VAL A 513 -30.27 15.86 20.05
N ASN A 514 -29.43 16.52 20.83
CA ASN A 514 -29.79 17.27 22.04
C ASN A 514 -29.63 18.76 21.77
N TRP A 515 -30.72 19.43 21.49
CA TRP A 515 -30.70 20.84 21.14
C TRP A 515 -31.75 21.61 21.93
N ARG A 516 -31.34 22.64 22.69
CA ARG A 516 -32.20 23.54 23.47
C ARG A 516 -33.26 22.84 24.34
N GLY A 517 -32.84 21.81 25.06
CA GLY A 517 -33.73 21.05 25.96
C GLY A 517 -34.59 20.00 25.30
N ALA A 518 -34.60 19.90 23.97
CA ALA A 518 -35.24 18.82 23.24
C ALA A 518 -34.22 17.74 22.90
N SER A 519 -34.54 16.45 23.22
CA SER A 519 -33.75 15.31 22.87
C SER A 519 -34.49 14.43 21.87
N VAL A 520 -33.87 14.16 20.72
CA VAL A 520 -34.39 13.27 19.69
C VAL A 520 -33.42 12.12 19.51
N LYS A 521 -33.83 10.93 19.97
CA LYS A 521 -33.04 9.70 19.78
C LYS A 521 -32.91 9.36 18.30
N HIS A 522 -31.68 8.99 17.90
CA HIS A 522 -31.35 8.63 16.52
C HIS A 522 -31.76 9.72 15.52
N GLY A 523 -31.66 10.99 15.92
CA GLY A 523 -32.24 12.13 15.21
C GLY A 523 -31.51 12.51 13.93
N VAL A 524 -30.23 12.17 13.77
CA VAL A 524 -29.43 12.50 12.58
C VAL A 524 -28.48 11.36 12.21
N LYS A 525 -28.20 11.23 10.90
CA LYS A 525 -27.15 10.35 10.36
C LYS A 525 -25.81 11.07 10.43
N LEU A 526 -24.86 10.53 11.20
CA LEU A 526 -23.47 10.99 11.27
C LEU A 526 -22.60 10.15 10.35
N TRP A 527 -21.94 10.80 9.40
CA TRP A 527 -21.12 10.16 8.39
C TRP A 527 -19.63 10.27 8.77
N PRO A 528 -18.91 9.15 8.94
CA PRO A 528 -17.48 9.18 9.18
C PRO A 528 -16.74 9.51 7.88
N ILE A 529 -15.78 10.47 7.96
CA ILE A 529 -14.94 10.91 6.84
C ILE A 529 -13.52 10.43 7.05
N GLY A 530 -12.99 9.68 6.08
CA GLY A 530 -11.56 9.30 6.01
C GLY A 530 -10.71 10.50 5.59
N THR A 531 -10.49 11.45 6.50
CA THR A 531 -9.78 12.71 6.22
C THR A 531 -8.37 12.49 5.72
N ASP A 532 -7.62 11.55 6.31
CA ASP A 532 -6.27 11.19 5.83
C ASP A 532 -6.29 10.67 4.38
N THR A 533 -7.27 9.83 4.04
CA THR A 533 -7.44 9.28 2.68
C THR A 533 -7.79 10.39 1.69
N ALA A 534 -8.73 11.27 2.06
CA ALA A 534 -9.14 12.39 1.21
C ALA A 534 -7.99 13.40 1.02
N LYS A 535 -7.28 13.77 2.09
CA LYS A 535 -6.12 14.66 2.01
C LYS A 535 -5.01 14.06 1.16
N HIS A 536 -4.71 12.77 1.32
CA HIS A 536 -3.70 12.10 0.52
C HIS A 536 -4.03 12.19 -0.98
N LEU A 537 -5.28 11.93 -1.36
CA LEU A 537 -5.75 12.02 -2.74
C LEU A 537 -5.70 13.48 -3.25
N LEU A 538 -6.29 14.43 -2.52
CA LEU A 538 -6.42 15.82 -2.96
C LEU A 538 -5.06 16.53 -3.02
N TYR A 539 -4.16 16.30 -2.06
CA TYR A 539 -2.79 16.81 -2.11
C TYR A 539 -1.96 16.18 -3.25
N GLY A 540 -2.23 14.91 -3.61
CA GLY A 540 -1.71 14.29 -4.82
C GLY A 540 -2.18 15.03 -6.08
N ARG A 541 -3.46 15.35 -6.16
CA ARG A 541 -4.08 16.10 -7.28
C ARG A 541 -3.58 17.54 -7.39
N MET A 542 -3.29 18.20 -6.28
CA MET A 542 -2.69 19.54 -6.30
C MET A 542 -1.32 19.59 -7.00
N ARG A 543 -0.65 18.47 -7.17
CA ARG A 543 0.65 18.37 -7.87
C ARG A 543 0.51 18.11 -9.37
N ILE A 544 -0.70 17.83 -9.87
CA ILE A 544 -0.95 17.64 -11.30
C ILE A 544 -0.78 18.98 -12.00
N THR A 545 0.04 19.04 -13.03
CA THR A 545 0.41 20.28 -13.75
C THR A 545 -0.37 20.51 -15.02
N LYS A 546 -1.05 19.49 -15.56
CA LYS A 546 -1.84 19.57 -16.78
C LYS A 546 -3.32 19.38 -16.47
N ALA A 547 -4.18 20.24 -17.03
CA ALA A 547 -5.63 20.09 -16.95
C ALA A 547 -6.09 18.72 -17.48
N GLY A 548 -7.10 18.15 -16.85
CA GLY A 548 -7.64 16.83 -17.13
C GLY A 548 -8.00 16.05 -15.87
N PRO A 549 -8.07 14.71 -15.93
CA PRO A 549 -8.51 13.89 -14.82
C PRO A 549 -7.77 14.19 -13.50
N GLY A 550 -8.54 14.51 -12.46
CA GLY A 550 -8.04 14.82 -11.14
C GLY A 550 -7.43 16.22 -10.95
N TYR A 551 -7.33 17.03 -12.02
CA TYR A 551 -6.78 18.38 -11.89
C TYR A 551 -7.70 19.28 -11.06
N ILE A 552 -7.08 20.11 -10.21
CA ILE A 552 -7.77 21.07 -9.35
C ILE A 552 -7.55 22.48 -9.89
N HIS A 553 -8.61 23.09 -10.40
CA HIS A 553 -8.62 24.47 -10.87
C HIS A 553 -8.90 25.44 -9.74
N VAL A 554 -8.16 26.51 -9.69
CA VAL A 554 -8.32 27.57 -8.68
C VAL A 554 -8.39 28.94 -9.34
N PRO A 555 -9.28 29.83 -8.90
CA PRO A 555 -9.46 31.13 -9.54
C PRO A 555 -8.38 32.11 -9.11
N LYS A 556 -7.86 32.88 -10.04
CA LYS A 556 -6.78 33.85 -9.84
C LYS A 556 -7.14 34.96 -8.83
N VAL A 557 -8.41 35.30 -8.73
CA VAL A 557 -8.91 36.34 -7.78
C VAL A 557 -8.61 35.99 -6.32
N LEU A 558 -8.36 34.74 -6.00
CA LEU A 558 -8.01 34.29 -4.63
C LEU A 558 -6.50 34.27 -4.33
N VAL A 559 -5.63 34.60 -5.30
CA VAL A 559 -4.15 34.60 -5.10
C VAL A 559 -3.72 35.59 -4.02
N GLU A 560 -4.40 36.71 -3.89
CA GLU A 560 -4.10 37.75 -2.89
C GLU A 560 -4.73 37.48 -1.51
N THR A 561 -5.42 36.34 -1.38
CA THR A 561 -6.03 35.91 -0.12
C THR A 561 -5.21 34.78 0.54
N ASP A 562 -5.58 34.40 1.76
CA ASP A 562 -5.01 33.26 2.49
C ASP A 562 -5.56 31.88 2.03
N GLU A 563 -6.40 31.82 0.98
CA GLU A 563 -7.10 30.60 0.58
C GLU A 563 -6.13 29.48 0.19
N PHE A 564 -5.11 29.79 -0.62
CA PHE A 564 -4.18 28.77 -1.07
C PHE A 564 -3.23 28.30 0.04
N GLU A 565 -2.93 29.19 1.00
CA GLU A 565 -2.20 28.82 2.21
C GLU A 565 -3.03 27.85 3.07
N GLN A 566 -4.32 28.14 3.26
CA GLN A 566 -5.23 27.27 3.98
C GLN A 566 -5.42 25.92 3.27
N MET A 567 -5.58 25.91 1.94
CA MET A 567 -5.74 24.68 1.15
C MET A 567 -4.50 23.78 1.22
N THR A 568 -3.33 24.33 1.44
CA THR A 568 -2.05 23.62 1.44
C THR A 568 -1.39 23.53 2.82
N ALA A 569 -2.09 23.89 3.91
CA ALA A 569 -1.51 24.00 5.26
C ALA A 569 -1.09 22.66 5.84
N ALA A 570 -1.85 21.59 5.62
CA ALA A 570 -1.55 20.30 6.19
C ALA A 570 -0.23 19.71 5.67
N ARG A 571 0.46 18.99 6.55
CA ARG A 571 1.70 18.28 6.28
C ARG A 571 1.57 16.84 6.73
N LEU A 572 2.01 15.91 5.89
CA LEU A 572 2.06 14.50 6.24
C LEU A 572 3.24 14.27 7.18
N LYS A 573 2.97 13.86 8.41
CA LYS A 573 3.99 13.63 9.44
C LYS A 573 3.82 12.25 10.08
N PRO A 574 4.91 11.60 10.48
CA PRO A 574 4.83 10.40 11.30
C PRO A 574 4.35 10.77 12.72
N VAL A 575 3.36 10.05 13.19
CA VAL A 575 2.84 10.13 14.57
C VAL A 575 2.65 8.73 15.13
N VAL A 576 2.79 8.59 16.44
CA VAL A 576 2.49 7.34 17.12
C VAL A 576 1.02 7.36 17.55
N VAL A 577 0.20 6.50 16.96
CA VAL A 577 -1.22 6.34 17.30
C VAL A 577 -1.40 4.97 17.92
N GLN A 578 -1.78 4.91 19.19
CA GLN A 578 -1.93 3.65 19.95
C GLN A 578 -0.68 2.75 19.85
N GLY A 579 0.52 3.34 20.06
CA GLY A 579 1.78 2.61 20.00
C GLY A 579 2.25 2.18 18.62
N LYS A 580 1.55 2.59 17.54
CA LYS A 580 1.93 2.27 16.15
C LYS A 580 2.36 3.51 15.40
N PRO A 581 3.50 3.49 14.69
CA PRO A 581 3.83 4.57 13.77
C PRO A 581 2.80 4.63 12.66
N SER A 582 2.24 5.80 12.46
CA SER A 582 1.24 6.07 11.42
C SER A 582 1.55 7.42 10.79
N MET A 583 1.44 7.52 9.48
CA MET A 583 1.51 8.81 8.80
C MET A 583 0.15 9.50 8.91
N ARG A 584 0.14 10.71 9.43
CA ARG A 584 -1.08 11.53 9.57
C ARG A 584 -0.87 12.91 8.96
N TRP A 585 -1.94 13.43 8.38
CA TRP A 585 -1.98 14.82 7.95
C TRP A 585 -2.20 15.69 9.18
N ILE A 586 -1.26 16.61 9.44
CA ILE A 586 -1.28 17.51 10.60
C ILE A 586 -1.05 18.91 10.10
N THR A 587 -1.87 19.82 10.56
CA THR A 587 -1.67 21.26 10.36
C THR A 587 -0.69 21.79 11.41
N PRO A 588 0.38 22.47 11.00
CA PRO A 588 1.31 23.10 11.95
C PRO A 588 0.58 24.12 12.83
N GLN A 589 0.99 24.21 14.09
CA GLN A 589 0.40 25.16 15.03
C GLN A 589 0.48 26.60 14.50
N GLY A 590 -0.61 27.35 14.60
CA GLY A 590 -0.71 28.74 14.13
C GLY A 590 -1.09 28.88 12.65
N HIS A 591 -1.26 27.78 11.91
CA HIS A 591 -1.76 27.83 10.55
C HIS A 591 -3.26 27.52 10.51
N ARG A 592 -3.96 28.23 9.64
CA ARG A 592 -5.38 27.99 9.33
C ARG A 592 -5.47 26.93 8.23
N GLU A 593 -6.50 26.09 8.29
CA GLU A 593 -6.69 24.98 7.34
C GLU A 593 -8.13 24.88 6.80
N GLU A 594 -9.02 25.79 7.19
CA GLU A 594 -10.46 25.71 6.90
C GLU A 594 -10.74 25.57 5.39
N GLY A 595 -9.93 26.22 4.52
CA GLY A 595 -10.02 26.07 3.07
C GLY A 595 -9.72 24.63 2.60
N GLY A 596 -8.72 23.98 3.20
CA GLY A 596 -8.36 22.60 2.95
C GLY A 596 -9.41 21.60 3.45
N ASP A 597 -9.93 21.82 4.65
CA ASP A 597 -10.96 20.97 5.23
C ASP A 597 -12.29 21.11 4.48
N CYS A 598 -12.70 22.33 4.10
CA CYS A 598 -13.86 22.53 3.23
C CYS A 598 -13.72 21.82 1.88
N MET A 599 -12.53 21.77 1.28
CA MET A 599 -12.29 21.03 0.05
C MET A 599 -12.48 19.51 0.28
N VAL A 600 -11.94 18.96 1.38
CA VAL A 600 -12.14 17.55 1.78
C VAL A 600 -13.64 17.24 1.94
N TYR A 601 -14.38 18.12 2.61
CA TYR A 601 -15.80 17.93 2.88
C TYR A 601 -16.65 18.07 1.61
N ALA A 602 -16.32 18.98 0.70
CA ALA A 602 -16.97 19.09 -0.61
C ALA A 602 -16.71 17.84 -1.47
N TYR A 603 -15.50 17.31 -1.44
CA TYR A 603 -15.18 16.05 -2.13
C TYR A 603 -15.91 14.85 -1.50
N ALA A 604 -16.03 14.80 -0.18
CA ALA A 604 -16.84 13.78 0.49
C ALA A 604 -18.32 13.87 0.11
N ALA A 605 -18.88 15.06 -0.05
CA ALA A 605 -20.23 15.27 -0.56
C ALA A 605 -20.37 14.76 -2.03
N ALA A 606 -19.37 14.99 -2.87
CA ALA A 606 -19.34 14.42 -4.24
C ALA A 606 -19.25 12.88 -4.21
N CYS A 607 -18.48 12.31 -3.30
CA CYS A 607 -18.43 10.85 -3.09
C CYS A 607 -19.78 10.28 -2.61
N HIS A 608 -20.51 11.01 -1.76
CA HIS A 608 -21.87 10.64 -1.36
C HIS A 608 -22.83 10.59 -2.56
N LEU A 609 -22.68 11.49 -3.52
CA LEU A 609 -23.43 11.49 -4.78
C LEU A 609 -22.91 10.46 -5.79
N GLY A 610 -21.86 9.69 -5.45
CA GLY A 610 -21.34 8.58 -6.25
C GLY A 610 -20.37 8.99 -7.35
N ILE A 611 -19.65 10.11 -7.25
CA ILE A 611 -18.72 10.61 -8.27
C ILE A 611 -17.72 9.54 -8.72
N GLN A 612 -17.21 8.73 -7.81
CA GLN A 612 -16.25 7.66 -8.08
C GLN A 612 -16.79 6.53 -8.96
N THR A 613 -18.12 6.43 -9.10
CA THR A 613 -18.80 5.40 -9.88
C THR A 613 -19.35 5.93 -11.21
N TYR A 614 -19.27 7.24 -11.43
CA TYR A 614 -19.74 7.85 -12.68
C TYR A 614 -18.89 7.40 -13.86
N ARG A 615 -19.58 6.91 -14.90
CA ARG A 615 -18.99 6.59 -16.20
C ARG A 615 -19.40 7.66 -17.23
N GLU A 616 -18.74 7.70 -18.38
CA GLU A 616 -18.99 8.69 -19.43
C GLU A 616 -20.48 8.90 -19.76
N PRO A 617 -21.34 7.86 -19.94
CA PRO A 617 -22.76 8.11 -20.21
C PRO A 617 -23.49 8.83 -19.06
N GLY A 618 -23.01 8.72 -17.83
CA GLY A 618 -23.54 9.46 -16.67
C GLY A 618 -23.18 10.95 -16.75
N TRP A 619 -21.96 11.24 -17.11
CA TRP A 619 -21.48 12.60 -17.34
C TRP A 619 -22.14 13.24 -18.55
N ASP A 620 -22.38 12.49 -19.64
CA ASP A 620 -23.11 12.98 -20.81
C ASP A 620 -24.52 13.44 -20.46
N ARG A 621 -25.26 12.65 -19.66
CA ARG A 621 -26.60 13.04 -19.19
C ARG A 621 -26.56 14.30 -18.32
N ARG A 622 -25.49 14.49 -17.50
CA ARG A 622 -25.34 15.72 -16.71
C ARG A 622 -25.01 16.90 -17.60
N ALA A 623 -24.09 16.74 -18.55
CA ALA A 623 -23.73 17.80 -19.49
C ALA A 623 -24.92 18.27 -20.33
N GLN A 624 -25.79 17.35 -20.77
CA GLN A 624 -27.02 17.68 -21.48
C GLN A 624 -27.98 18.58 -20.69
N ARG A 625 -28.06 18.43 -19.35
CA ARG A 625 -28.89 19.30 -18.50
C ARG A 625 -28.46 20.76 -18.48
N TYR A 626 -27.18 21.01 -18.76
CA TYR A 626 -26.57 22.33 -18.70
C TYR A 626 -26.21 22.85 -20.11
N GLN A 627 -26.79 22.27 -21.18
CA GLN A 627 -26.76 22.88 -22.47
C GLN A 627 -27.77 24.03 -22.51
N PRO A 628 -27.44 25.16 -23.16
CA PRO A 628 -28.42 26.23 -23.34
C PRO A 628 -29.65 25.66 -24.05
N GLU A 629 -30.84 25.96 -23.52
CA GLU A 629 -32.08 25.71 -24.31
C GLU A 629 -31.93 26.47 -25.62
N VAL A 630 -31.87 25.73 -26.70
CA VAL A 630 -31.94 26.33 -28.05
C VAL A 630 -33.41 26.70 -28.21
N ASP A 631 -33.73 27.96 -27.92
CA ASP A 631 -35.03 28.52 -28.31
C ASP A 631 -35.09 28.47 -29.83
N LEU A 632 -35.92 27.57 -30.34
CA LEU A 632 -36.14 27.37 -31.80
C LEU A 632 -36.64 28.66 -32.52
N PHE A 633 -36.97 29.72 -31.75
CA PHE A 633 -37.48 31.00 -32.24
C PHE A 633 -36.53 32.18 -32.03
N SER A 634 -35.41 32.02 -31.32
CA SER A 634 -34.40 33.05 -31.22
C SER A 634 -33.49 33.05 -32.45
N GLN A 635 -33.56 34.11 -33.26
CA GLN A 635 -32.57 34.34 -34.31
C GLN A 635 -31.17 34.46 -33.67
N PRO A 636 -30.14 33.83 -34.26
CA PRO A 636 -28.79 34.03 -33.80
C PRO A 636 -28.41 35.50 -33.88
N PRO A 637 -27.71 36.08 -32.89
CA PRO A 637 -27.22 37.44 -32.99
C PRO A 637 -26.34 37.56 -34.24
N ALA A 638 -26.67 38.56 -35.09
CA ALA A 638 -25.95 38.85 -36.32
C ALA A 638 -24.44 39.03 -36.00
N THR A 639 -23.64 38.13 -36.50
CA THR A 639 -22.18 38.22 -36.46
C THR A 639 -21.75 39.39 -37.36
N THR A 640 -21.41 40.51 -36.78
CA THR A 640 -20.75 41.62 -37.49
C THR A 640 -19.35 41.16 -37.87
N VAL A 641 -19.23 40.70 -39.11
CA VAL A 641 -17.93 40.43 -39.73
C VAL A 641 -17.32 41.77 -40.13
N ASN A 642 -16.34 42.25 -39.41
CA ASN A 642 -15.47 43.32 -39.82
C ASN A 642 -14.62 42.83 -41.01
N GLN A 643 -15.02 43.24 -42.23
CA GLN A 643 -14.17 43.14 -43.42
C GLN A 643 -13.04 44.17 -43.33
N ALA A 644 -11.81 43.68 -43.22
CA ALA A 644 -10.62 44.48 -43.56
C ALA A 644 -9.89 43.77 -44.70
N SER A 645 -10.09 44.33 -45.88
CA SER A 645 -9.27 44.45 -47.11
C SER A 645 -8.32 43.31 -47.47
N ILE A 646 -8.69 42.72 -48.57
CA ILE A 646 -7.92 41.94 -49.53
C ILE A 646 -6.96 42.89 -50.30
N SER A 647 -5.70 42.50 -50.48
CA SER A 647 -4.90 42.95 -51.63
C SER A 647 -4.14 41.76 -52.23
N ASP A 648 -4.39 41.64 -53.56
CA ASP A 648 -3.86 40.67 -54.49
C ASP A 648 -2.37 40.46 -54.56
N ALA A 649 -1.94 39.24 -54.85
CA ALA A 649 -0.96 38.98 -55.90
C ALA A 649 -0.94 37.51 -56.34
N THR A 650 -1.39 37.29 -57.50
CA THR A 650 -1.29 36.17 -58.44
C THR A 650 0.10 35.58 -58.62
N ARG A 651 0.25 34.26 -58.74
CA ARG A 651 0.73 33.51 -59.91
C ARG A 651 0.82 32.01 -59.75
N LYS A 652 0.18 31.30 -60.63
CA LYS A 652 0.30 29.87 -61.00
C LYS A 652 1.36 29.71 -62.11
N PRO A 653 1.60 28.52 -62.69
CA PRO A 653 2.14 27.24 -62.21
C PRO A 653 3.30 26.69 -63.08
N ALA A 654 3.92 25.56 -62.78
CA ALA A 654 4.51 24.60 -63.73
C ALA A 654 4.93 23.29 -63.08
N ALA A 655 4.24 22.21 -63.47
CA ALA A 655 4.69 21.05 -64.24
C ALA A 655 5.54 20.00 -63.59
N GLN A 656 4.95 18.77 -63.53
CA GLN A 656 5.59 17.47 -63.38
C GLN A 656 6.57 17.10 -64.51
N PRO A 657 7.48 16.14 -64.32
CA PRO A 657 7.23 14.82 -64.92
C PRO A 657 7.69 13.56 -64.11
N THR A 658 6.85 12.55 -64.19
CA THR A 658 6.98 11.12 -64.49
C THR A 658 8.19 10.28 -64.10
N GLU A 659 7.84 9.18 -63.36
CA GLU A 659 8.27 7.79 -63.46
C GLU A 659 9.75 7.38 -63.38
N LYS A 660 10.05 6.49 -62.38
CA LYS A 660 10.40 5.07 -62.67
C LYS A 660 10.43 4.20 -61.38
N SER A 661 9.75 3.09 -61.51
CA SER A 661 9.69 1.96 -60.60
C SER A 661 11.05 1.38 -60.21
N ARG A 662 11.19 0.92 -58.97
CA ARG A 662 11.84 -0.38 -58.66
C ARG A 662 11.41 -0.87 -57.26
N ASN A 663 10.91 -2.08 -57.27
CA ASN A 663 10.65 -2.96 -56.12
C ASN A 663 11.79 -2.94 -55.12
N ASN A 664 11.44 -2.85 -53.80
CA ASN A 664 12.03 -3.69 -52.79
C ASN A 664 11.14 -3.74 -51.55
N SER A 665 11.02 -4.94 -51.03
CA SER A 665 10.19 -5.38 -49.90
C SER A 665 10.42 -4.59 -48.61
N PRO A 666 9.41 -4.49 -47.72
CA PRO A 666 9.54 -3.78 -46.47
C PRO A 666 10.31 -4.69 -45.43
N ARG A 667 11.41 -4.20 -44.96
CA ARG A 667 11.98 -4.65 -43.67
C ARG A 667 11.21 -3.97 -42.57
N ASN A 668 10.62 -4.77 -41.70
CA ASN A 668 10.06 -4.34 -40.43
C ASN A 668 11.19 -3.83 -39.52
N ASP A 669 11.33 -2.52 -39.42
CA ASP A 669 12.03 -1.86 -38.33
C ASP A 669 10.98 -1.51 -37.24
N GLU A 670 10.67 -2.46 -36.36
CA GLU A 670 10.01 -2.19 -35.09
C GLU A 670 11.03 -1.54 -34.16
N GLY A 671 11.05 -0.21 -34.12
CA GLY A 671 11.88 0.58 -33.23
C GLY A 671 11.40 0.47 -31.79
N TRP A 672 12.28 0.11 -30.88
CA TRP A 672 12.09 0.19 -29.43
C TRP A 672 12.00 1.66 -29.00
N SER A 673 10.84 2.11 -28.55
CA SER A 673 10.71 3.46 -28.00
C SER A 673 11.07 3.46 -26.53
N PHE A 674 12.15 4.14 -26.18
CA PHE A 674 12.51 4.45 -24.80
C PHE A 674 11.69 5.66 -24.34
N ASP A 675 10.83 5.45 -23.35
CA ASP A 675 10.08 6.56 -22.74
C ASP A 675 11.01 7.28 -21.74
N ARG A 676 11.62 8.37 -22.24
CA ARG A 676 12.28 9.37 -21.37
C ARG A 676 11.23 10.40 -20.99
N ARG A 677 10.56 10.20 -19.86
CA ARG A 677 9.81 11.30 -19.25
C ARG A 677 10.15 11.35 -17.76
N ASP A 678 10.52 12.55 -17.36
CA ASP A 678 10.89 13.00 -16.02
C ASP A 678 9.91 12.61 -14.89
#